data_6db5d869b18a91f42cb6f7f95e1580b0
#
_entry.id   6db5d869b18a91f42cb6f7f95e1580b0
#
_cell.length_a   1.000
_cell.length_b   1.000
_cell.length_c   1.000
_cell.angle_alpha   90.00
_cell.angle_beta   90.00
_cell.angle_gamma   90.00
#
_symmetry.space_group_name_H-M   'P 1'
#
loop_
_entity.id
_entity.type
_entity.pdbx_description
1 polymer ?
#
loop_
_entity_poly.entity_id
_entity_poly.type
_entity_poly.pdbx_seq_one_letter_code
_entity_poly.pdbx_strand_id
1 'polypeptide(L)'
;MKKKRRTTHGRRSPSRSTARRKRNNKRPVWKKILTVLIAMAAAGVFVIFAFFLYIVASTGKFDPNALANQDQTVIYDNDDNVIAKLGNEKRESVNYDELPQVLIDAIVATEDSRYFQHNGVDGARFLKASVGQLLGNSSAGGASTLTMQVVKNNLTSTDQTIVRKFKDVYLSVFFMERKYTKEEILEFYVNDSLLGGNVYGVEEASKYYFNKQVSELSLPEAALIAGLFQSPNGYNPYNNPEKAQGRMKTVLKLMVRHGYITQEEADVANSIDVKSLLSGVSEENSYQGYVDAVVNEIEKKTGTSPYLVSMEVHTALVPKIQEGINKVMNGKGGYTWRDDKVQAGLTIVDVNTGAISALGAGRNRKGELTYNYATMAKRQPGSTAKPIFAYGPGFEYDNFSTYQLFNDEKWTYSNGTEFGNWDSGYKGLMTLREALSVSRNVPAIKSFQTVNKDVGNKKIVQYVENLGIKLPKDVAYESYAIGGLDEGVTTVQMAGAYAAFANGGTYIEPYTVKSITYRSNGKTKKFENKKIQAMKDSTAYLITNVLEYAAHYGFSGGTGSYSGTVAAKTGTSNYNEKTLAKYGLPSSAVNDLWTVAYTPQYSIALWYGYDEVSSEYYSTAGTPKDNLMSAIMRYIPVSKEKFKKPSSVVEAQVEYGSWPAQKPSEYTPSDLIKTEYFTSGTEPTETSPRFAKLADVKNLKSSETSSGIKLTWDASTPEVLSDAYLKKLFSQSVFGKGTSNFIEERKSYNAGTLGGYGYGIYVNGTEVAFTTNKNYTYRANRSGNVEITVKAEYKNFKANASNGVSVKGKAVGNETVDNDDEDNLIVSVVNSNSKFSLGSYSDAGIVVKVDDKDVTQSSNIKYSIDVNGKTETYNSSTALEAAVNAITTPGTYVITYKVSYDDKASTKTKSIILE
;
A
#
# COMPACT_ATOMS: atom_id res chain seq x y z
N MET A 1 81.60 2.34 14.07
CA MET A 1 83.00 2.73 14.29
C MET A 1 83.20 2.90 15.78
N LYS A 2 84.02 2.02 16.36
CA LYS A 2 85.34 2.22 17.00
C LYS A 2 85.24 3.19 18.19
N LYS A 3 85.77 2.94 19.43
CA LYS A 3 86.72 2.04 20.05
C LYS A 3 86.86 2.54 21.50
N LYS A 4 86.87 1.65 22.54
CA LYS A 4 88.11 1.25 23.32
C LYS A 4 88.80 2.40 24.10
N ARG A 5 89.18 2.35 25.34
CA ARG A 5 89.93 1.29 26.11
C ARG A 5 90.19 1.84 27.53
N ARG A 6 90.05 0.98 28.54
CA ARG A 6 91.19 0.53 29.43
C ARG A 6 91.90 1.62 30.22
N THR A 7 92.23 1.44 31.48
CA THR A 7 92.81 0.53 32.45
C THR A 7 93.24 1.32 33.64
N THR A 8 93.52 0.94 34.80
CA THR A 8 94.19 -0.09 35.48
C THR A 8 94.21 0.02 36.99
N HIS A 9 94.26 -1.06 37.77
CA HIS A 9 94.99 -1.45 38.97
C HIS A 9 95.15 -0.50 40.16
N GLY A 10 94.81 -1.05 41.34
CA GLY A 10 95.47 -0.73 42.65
C GLY A 10 94.91 -1.58 43.78
N ARG A 11 95.65 -2.59 44.23
CA ARG A 11 95.48 -3.51 45.32
C ARG A 11 95.56 -2.73 46.65
N ARG A 12 94.72 -3.03 47.70
CA ARG A 12 95.18 -3.54 49.06
C ARG A 12 93.99 -3.86 49.96
N SER A 13 94.01 -5.01 50.54
CA SER A 13 93.20 -5.61 51.56
C SER A 13 93.60 -5.16 53.00
N PRO A 14 92.98 -5.64 54.07
CA PRO A 14 91.54 -5.90 54.43
C PRO A 14 91.22 -5.28 55.84
N SER A 15 90.00 -5.03 56.07
CA SER A 15 89.62 -4.89 57.49
C SER A 15 88.20 -5.45 57.71
N ARG A 16 88.06 -6.26 58.72
CA ARG A 16 86.90 -6.86 59.27
C ARG A 16 85.86 -5.82 59.65
N SER A 17 84.56 -5.97 59.17
CA SER A 17 83.49 -5.44 59.95
C SER A 17 82.20 -6.32 59.67
N THR A 18 81.61 -6.66 60.68
CA THR A 18 80.44 -7.41 61.03
C THR A 18 79.30 -7.36 60.04
N ALA A 19 78.86 -8.56 59.53
CA ALA A 19 77.68 -8.75 58.75
C ALA A 19 76.40 -8.55 59.57
N ARG A 20 75.69 -7.49 59.34
CA ARG A 20 74.29 -7.32 59.73
C ARG A 20 73.37 -8.02 58.77
N ARG A 21 72.87 -9.25 59.11
CA ARG A 21 71.82 -9.93 58.31
C ARG A 21 70.56 -9.07 58.23
N LYS A 22 70.25 -8.46 57.06
CA LYS A 22 68.89 -7.92 56.77
C LYS A 22 67.92 -9.09 56.68
N ARG A 23 67.06 -9.21 57.66
CA ARG A 23 65.86 -10.08 57.64
C ARG A 23 64.90 -9.57 56.55
N ASN A 24 64.88 -10.26 55.43
CA ASN A 24 63.87 -10.06 54.35
C ASN A 24 62.54 -10.57 54.88
N ASN A 25 61.76 -9.70 55.51
CA ASN A 25 60.36 -9.94 55.89
C ASN A 25 59.50 -9.90 54.60
N LYS A 26 59.49 -11.00 53.78
CA LYS A 26 58.49 -11.19 52.76
C LYS A 26 57.16 -11.34 53.46
N ARG A 27 56.33 -10.28 53.44
CA ARG A 27 54.92 -10.37 53.87
C ARG A 27 54.25 -11.49 53.07
N PRO A 28 53.59 -12.46 53.74
CA PRO A 28 52.98 -13.61 53.06
C PRO A 28 51.99 -13.12 51.98
N VAL A 29 51.99 -13.76 50.82
CA VAL A 29 51.25 -13.38 49.63
C VAL A 29 49.74 -13.17 49.91
N TRP A 30 49.15 -13.94 50.81
CA TRP A 30 47.77 -13.79 51.25
C TRP A 30 47.50 -12.40 51.88
N LYS A 31 48.45 -11.78 52.59
CA LYS A 31 48.26 -10.41 53.14
C LYS A 31 48.22 -9.36 52.04
N LYS A 32 48.97 -9.57 50.96
CA LYS A 32 48.90 -8.67 49.77
C LYS A 32 47.59 -8.83 49.03
N ILE A 33 47.09 -10.05 48.85
CA ILE A 33 45.77 -10.32 48.28
C ILE A 33 44.69 -9.70 49.12
N LEU A 34 44.75 -9.90 50.47
CA LEU A 34 43.75 -9.30 51.35
C LEU A 34 43.78 -7.75 51.29
N THR A 35 44.99 -7.14 51.23
CA THR A 35 45.10 -5.67 51.07
C THR A 35 44.49 -5.17 49.76
N VAL A 36 44.70 -5.91 48.66
CA VAL A 36 44.09 -5.61 47.36
C VAL A 36 42.58 -5.77 47.40
N LEU A 37 42.07 -6.84 48.02
CA LEU A 37 40.62 -7.04 48.21
C LEU A 37 39.98 -5.94 49.05
N ILE A 38 40.64 -5.55 50.15
CA ILE A 38 40.18 -4.41 50.98
C ILE A 38 40.21 -3.08 50.22
N ALA A 39 41.27 -2.84 49.43
CA ALA A 39 41.38 -1.64 48.59
C ALA A 39 40.28 -1.60 47.48
N MET A 40 40.01 -2.76 46.86
CA MET A 40 38.92 -2.88 45.87
C MET A 40 37.54 -2.68 46.53
N ALA A 41 37.34 -3.25 47.72
CA ALA A 41 36.11 -3.04 48.49
C ALA A 41 35.94 -1.56 48.85
N ALA A 42 37.02 -0.89 49.35
CA ALA A 42 37.00 0.52 49.67
C ALA A 42 36.75 1.42 48.43
N ALA A 43 37.37 1.09 47.29
CA ALA A 43 37.10 1.75 46.03
C ALA A 43 35.64 1.56 45.56
N GLY A 44 35.10 0.35 45.69
CA GLY A 44 33.68 0.03 45.42
C GLY A 44 32.73 0.86 46.29
N VAL A 45 33.01 0.92 47.63
CA VAL A 45 32.25 1.78 48.55
C VAL A 45 32.33 3.25 48.18
N PHE A 46 33.51 3.74 47.78
CA PHE A 46 33.69 5.11 47.32
C PHE A 46 32.89 5.44 46.06
N VAL A 47 32.90 4.55 45.08
CA VAL A 47 32.10 4.71 43.85
C VAL A 47 30.60 4.70 44.17
N ILE A 48 30.12 3.84 45.07
CA ILE A 48 28.72 3.79 45.50
C ILE A 48 28.37 5.10 46.22
N PHE A 49 29.23 5.60 47.07
CA PHE A 49 29.00 6.85 47.80
C PHE A 49 29.00 8.06 46.85
N ALA A 50 29.95 8.15 45.92
CA ALA A 50 29.97 9.19 44.89
C ALA A 50 28.71 9.16 44.01
N PHE A 51 28.25 7.96 43.62
CA PHE A 51 27.00 7.78 42.89
C PHE A 51 25.78 8.22 43.72
N PHE A 52 25.74 7.89 44.99
CA PHE A 52 24.68 8.36 45.90
C PHE A 52 24.65 9.88 45.98
N LEU A 53 25.83 10.54 46.16
CA LEU A 53 25.91 12.00 46.16
C LEU A 53 25.43 12.62 44.83
N TYR A 54 25.75 11.98 43.72
CA TYR A 54 25.23 12.37 42.42
C TYR A 54 23.71 12.27 42.35
N ILE A 55 23.12 11.17 42.87
CA ILE A 55 21.64 11.01 42.92
C ILE A 55 21.04 12.15 43.76
N VAL A 56 21.56 12.41 44.97
CA VAL A 56 21.07 13.48 45.82
C VAL A 56 21.17 14.85 45.13
N ALA A 57 22.31 15.19 44.54
CA ALA A 57 22.53 16.45 43.85
C ALA A 57 21.67 16.62 42.58
N SER A 58 21.40 15.52 41.86
CA SER A 58 20.62 15.53 40.64
C SER A 58 19.11 15.37 40.84
N THR A 59 18.66 15.10 42.07
CA THR A 59 17.25 15.08 42.47
C THR A 59 16.85 16.46 42.89
N GLY A 60 15.87 17.08 42.20
CA GLY A 60 15.35 18.41 42.53
C GLY A 60 14.72 18.44 43.93
N LYS A 61 14.38 19.63 44.40
CA LYS A 61 13.64 19.78 45.69
C LYS A 61 12.29 19.08 45.54
N PHE A 62 11.93 18.29 46.52
CA PHE A 62 10.60 17.67 46.59
C PHE A 62 9.56 18.78 46.79
N ASP A 63 8.61 18.88 45.86
CA ASP A 63 7.45 19.78 45.95
C ASP A 63 6.21 18.94 46.29
N PRO A 64 5.70 19.10 47.55
CA PRO A 64 4.47 18.38 47.92
C PRO A 64 3.24 18.77 47.11
N ASN A 65 3.23 19.98 46.51
CA ASN A 65 2.12 20.45 45.71
C ASN A 65 2.03 19.70 44.36
N ALA A 66 3.11 19.00 43.96
CA ALA A 66 3.05 18.11 42.79
C ALA A 66 2.09 16.92 42.99
N LEU A 67 1.72 16.62 44.23
CA LEU A 67 0.72 15.62 44.61
C LEU A 67 -0.71 16.18 44.69
N ALA A 68 -0.88 17.50 44.58
CA ALA A 68 -2.18 18.15 44.71
C ALA A 68 -2.49 19.02 43.46
N ASN A 69 -3.71 18.94 43.00
CA ASN A 69 -4.33 19.76 41.93
C ASN A 69 -3.52 19.93 40.63
N GLN A 70 -3.86 19.14 39.61
CA GLN A 70 -3.48 19.43 38.22
C GLN A 70 -4.70 19.96 37.46
N ASP A 71 -4.55 21.14 36.79
CA ASP A 71 -5.51 21.65 35.83
C ASP A 71 -5.70 20.63 34.69
N GLN A 72 -6.88 20.63 34.06
CA GLN A 72 -7.13 19.78 32.91
C GLN A 72 -6.20 20.07 31.71
N THR A 73 -5.80 19.06 30.99
CA THR A 73 -5.26 19.22 29.64
C THR A 73 -6.41 19.57 28.69
N VAL A 74 -6.23 20.61 27.90
CA VAL A 74 -7.19 21.02 26.87
C VAL A 74 -6.63 20.74 25.49
N ILE A 75 -7.41 20.03 24.66
CA ILE A 75 -7.05 19.69 23.28
C ILE A 75 -7.89 20.54 22.34
N TYR A 76 -7.20 21.21 21.42
CA TYR A 76 -7.77 22.09 20.40
C TYR A 76 -7.64 21.47 19.01
N ASP A 77 -8.64 21.75 18.15
CA ASP A 77 -8.59 21.41 16.71
C ASP A 77 -7.64 22.36 15.93
N ASN A 78 -7.69 22.30 14.60
CA ASN A 78 -6.90 23.15 13.71
C ASN A 78 -7.30 24.64 13.75
N ASP A 79 -8.53 24.92 14.17
CA ASP A 79 -9.16 26.25 14.23
C ASP A 79 -9.23 26.79 15.67
N ASP A 80 -8.46 26.17 16.59
CA ASP A 80 -8.36 26.49 18.02
C ASP A 80 -9.68 26.35 18.83
N ASN A 81 -10.62 25.52 18.35
CA ASN A 81 -11.78 25.14 19.15
C ASN A 81 -11.46 23.94 20.05
N VAL A 82 -12.04 23.92 21.24
CA VAL A 82 -11.85 22.80 22.18
C VAL A 82 -12.59 21.56 21.69
N ILE A 83 -11.86 20.47 21.52
CA ILE A 83 -12.41 19.15 21.13
C ILE A 83 -12.41 18.15 22.27
N ALA A 84 -11.55 18.31 23.25
CA ALA A 84 -11.55 17.48 24.46
C ALA A 84 -10.86 18.21 25.62
N LYS A 85 -11.25 17.79 26.82
CA LYS A 85 -10.58 18.12 28.07
C LYS A 85 -10.21 16.81 28.75
N LEU A 86 -8.93 16.62 29.09
CA LEU A 86 -8.43 15.40 29.73
C LEU A 86 -8.10 15.66 31.19
N GLY A 87 -8.44 14.70 32.04
CA GLY A 87 -8.38 14.85 33.50
C GLY A 87 -9.69 15.40 34.07
N ASN A 88 -10.06 15.00 35.25
CA ASN A 88 -11.30 15.42 35.91
C ASN A 88 -11.16 16.80 36.50
N GLU A 89 -12.22 17.62 36.42
CA GLU A 89 -12.33 18.91 37.14
C GLU A 89 -12.35 18.72 38.66
N LYS A 90 -12.78 17.53 39.12
CA LYS A 90 -12.72 17.08 40.51
C LYS A 90 -12.36 15.59 40.47
N ARG A 91 -11.12 15.25 40.85
CA ARG A 91 -10.84 13.86 41.24
C ARG A 91 -11.63 13.62 42.51
N GLU A 92 -12.57 12.67 42.48
CA GLU A 92 -13.14 12.15 43.74
C GLU A 92 -12.04 11.30 44.39
N SER A 93 -11.26 11.95 45.22
CA SER A 93 -10.26 11.28 46.06
C SER A 93 -10.97 10.59 47.20
N VAL A 94 -10.62 9.36 47.46
CA VAL A 94 -11.09 8.59 48.62
C VAL A 94 -10.01 8.62 49.68
N ASN A 95 -10.45 8.77 50.93
CA ASN A 95 -9.57 8.61 52.08
C ASN A 95 -9.31 7.12 52.35
N TYR A 96 -8.23 6.81 53.00
CA TYR A 96 -7.89 5.41 53.32
C TYR A 96 -9.03 4.66 54.02
N ASP A 97 -9.75 5.31 54.92
CA ASP A 97 -10.85 4.74 55.72
C ASP A 97 -12.11 4.42 54.89
N GLU A 98 -12.22 4.96 53.68
CA GLU A 98 -13.30 4.70 52.75
C GLU A 98 -13.01 3.50 51.82
N LEU A 99 -11.76 3.00 51.81
CA LEU A 99 -11.35 1.87 51.02
C LEU A 99 -11.82 0.54 51.67
N PRO A 100 -12.51 -0.33 50.94
CA PRO A 100 -12.86 -1.63 51.47
C PRO A 100 -11.61 -2.50 51.66
N GLN A 101 -11.54 -3.24 52.76
CA GLN A 101 -10.39 -4.09 53.09
C GLN A 101 -10.02 -5.06 51.96
N VAL A 102 -11.02 -5.60 51.27
CA VAL A 102 -10.82 -6.51 50.14
C VAL A 102 -10.01 -5.89 48.98
N LEU A 103 -10.16 -4.57 48.75
CA LEU A 103 -9.38 -3.87 47.72
C LEU A 103 -7.97 -3.61 48.19
N ILE A 104 -7.78 -3.18 49.46
CA ILE A 104 -6.45 -3.02 50.07
C ILE A 104 -5.65 -4.33 49.98
N ASP A 105 -6.27 -5.42 50.38
CA ASP A 105 -5.66 -6.77 50.36
C ASP A 105 -5.29 -7.22 48.94
N ALA A 106 -6.18 -6.96 47.95
CA ALA A 106 -5.94 -7.30 46.55
C ALA A 106 -4.75 -6.50 45.97
N ILE A 107 -4.66 -5.19 46.25
CA ILE A 107 -3.55 -4.35 45.81
C ILE A 107 -2.25 -4.77 46.49
N VAL A 108 -2.24 -4.91 47.81
CA VAL A 108 -1.04 -5.28 48.57
C VAL A 108 -0.56 -6.68 48.17
N ALA A 109 -1.47 -7.66 48.04
CA ALA A 109 -1.10 -9.03 47.60
C ALA A 109 -0.44 -9.04 46.23
N THR A 110 -0.86 -8.13 45.33
CA THR A 110 -0.45 -8.11 43.92
C THR A 110 0.81 -7.29 43.70
N GLU A 111 0.87 -6.09 44.25
CA GLU A 111 1.92 -5.12 43.96
C GLU A 111 3.07 -5.18 44.98
N ASP A 112 2.75 -5.29 46.27
CA ASP A 112 3.75 -5.21 47.31
C ASP A 112 3.34 -5.98 48.59
N SER A 113 3.43 -7.29 48.55
CA SER A 113 2.92 -8.17 49.61
C SER A 113 3.52 -7.97 50.97
N ARG A 114 4.59 -7.18 51.15
CA ARG A 114 5.22 -6.79 52.41
C ARG A 114 5.19 -5.29 52.65
N TYR A 115 4.24 -4.60 52.06
CA TYR A 115 4.10 -3.15 52.09
C TYR A 115 4.16 -2.56 53.47
N PHE A 116 3.45 -3.11 54.42
CA PHE A 116 3.42 -2.66 55.81
C PHE A 116 4.63 -3.09 56.65
N GLN A 117 5.59 -3.84 56.08
CA GLN A 117 6.75 -4.41 56.79
C GLN A 117 8.08 -3.73 56.44
N HIS A 118 8.11 -2.88 55.42
CA HIS A 118 9.34 -2.18 54.98
C HIS A 118 9.14 -0.66 54.91
N ASN A 119 10.23 0.11 54.91
CA ASN A 119 10.22 1.57 54.83
C ASN A 119 10.64 2.02 53.40
N GLY A 120 9.68 2.00 52.48
CA GLY A 120 9.83 2.52 51.11
C GLY A 120 10.50 1.56 50.11
N VAL A 121 11.36 0.65 50.57
CA VAL A 121 12.05 -0.32 49.74
C VAL A 121 12.11 -1.68 50.45
N ASP A 122 11.66 -2.72 49.78
CA ASP A 122 11.89 -4.10 50.20
C ASP A 122 13.31 -4.52 49.82
N GLY A 123 14.25 -4.40 50.78
CA GLY A 123 15.68 -4.63 50.55
C GLY A 123 16.00 -6.05 50.06
N ALA A 124 15.30 -7.07 50.57
CA ALA A 124 15.51 -8.46 50.16
C ALA A 124 15.03 -8.72 48.73
N ARG A 125 13.85 -8.15 48.38
CA ARG A 125 13.26 -8.24 47.03
C ARG A 125 14.08 -7.43 46.02
N PHE A 126 14.56 -6.24 46.42
CA PHE A 126 15.41 -5.39 45.63
C PHE A 126 16.76 -6.05 45.29
N LEU A 127 17.42 -6.65 46.28
CA LEU A 127 18.68 -7.38 46.09
C LEU A 127 18.50 -8.60 45.18
N LYS A 128 17.45 -9.38 45.39
CA LYS A 128 17.14 -10.56 44.56
C LYS A 128 16.90 -10.17 43.10
N ALA A 129 16.13 -9.16 42.84
CA ALA A 129 15.85 -8.67 41.49
C ALA A 129 17.08 -8.07 40.79
N SER A 130 17.92 -7.33 41.54
CA SER A 130 19.17 -6.75 41.03
C SER A 130 20.19 -7.82 40.64
N VAL A 131 20.34 -8.85 41.45
CA VAL A 131 21.23 -10.02 41.19
C VAL A 131 20.67 -10.83 40.01
N GLY A 132 19.35 -11.05 39.96
CA GLY A 132 18.71 -11.75 38.85
C GLY A 132 18.92 -11.04 37.52
N GLN A 133 18.81 -9.71 37.47
CA GLN A 133 19.02 -8.92 36.28
C GLN A 133 20.49 -8.93 35.84
N LEU A 134 21.46 -8.90 36.75
CA LEU A 134 22.89 -9.06 36.47
C LEU A 134 23.21 -10.43 35.87
N LEU A 135 22.47 -11.45 36.27
CA LEU A 135 22.63 -12.84 35.78
C LEU A 135 21.80 -13.15 34.52
N GLY A 136 21.17 -12.15 33.91
CA GLY A 136 20.37 -12.31 32.69
C GLY A 136 19.00 -13.00 32.87
N ASN A 137 18.56 -13.18 34.15
CA ASN A 137 17.28 -13.80 34.46
C ASN A 137 16.17 -12.73 34.58
N SER A 138 15.43 -12.52 33.45
CA SER A 138 14.32 -11.58 33.39
C SER A 138 13.09 -11.96 34.23
N SER A 139 13.03 -13.20 34.71
CA SER A 139 11.92 -13.73 35.56
C SER A 139 12.11 -13.52 37.07
N ALA A 140 13.13 -12.78 37.49
CA ALA A 140 13.46 -12.57 38.90
C ALA A 140 12.42 -11.70 39.69
N GLY A 141 11.33 -11.26 39.02
CA GLY A 141 10.24 -10.49 39.64
C GLY A 141 10.52 -8.96 39.72
N GLY A 142 9.49 -8.15 39.80
CA GLY A 142 9.59 -6.69 39.99
C GLY A 142 10.14 -6.32 41.40
N ALA A 143 11.05 -5.36 41.43
CA ALA A 143 11.63 -4.86 42.70
C ALA A 143 11.00 -3.56 43.21
N SER A 144 10.03 -2.99 42.47
CA SER A 144 9.36 -1.74 42.84
C SER A 144 8.34 -1.97 43.95
N THR A 145 8.35 -1.11 44.95
CA THR A 145 7.36 -1.07 46.01
C THR A 145 6.24 -0.08 45.65
N LEU A 146 5.11 -0.12 46.40
CA LEU A 146 4.02 0.85 46.23
C LEU A 146 4.54 2.29 46.39
N THR A 147 5.36 2.57 47.41
CA THR A 147 5.97 3.89 47.63
C THR A 147 6.81 4.35 46.42
N MET A 148 7.62 3.41 45.84
CA MET A 148 8.38 3.72 44.64
C MET A 148 7.49 3.99 43.42
N GLN A 149 6.33 3.38 43.35
CA GLN A 149 5.37 3.62 42.28
C GLN A 149 4.70 4.99 42.40
N VAL A 150 4.33 5.42 43.63
CA VAL A 150 3.84 6.78 43.88
C VAL A 150 4.88 7.82 43.47
N VAL A 151 6.14 7.64 43.89
CA VAL A 151 7.26 8.51 43.50
C VAL A 151 7.44 8.57 41.98
N LYS A 152 7.42 7.39 41.34
CA LYS A 152 7.55 7.30 39.87
C LYS A 152 6.42 8.04 39.15
N ASN A 153 5.20 7.88 39.60
CA ASN A 153 4.03 8.42 38.91
C ASN A 153 3.92 9.95 39.05
N ASN A 154 4.36 10.50 40.21
CA ASN A 154 4.13 11.89 40.56
C ASN A 154 5.38 12.77 40.57
N LEU A 155 6.59 12.21 40.81
CA LEU A 155 7.78 13.00 41.13
C LEU A 155 8.97 12.78 40.22
N THR A 156 8.98 11.70 39.38
CA THR A 156 10.10 11.40 38.50
C THR A 156 9.60 11.18 37.06
N SER A 157 10.55 11.14 36.10
CA SER A 157 10.20 10.87 34.69
C SER A 157 9.85 9.41 34.45
N THR A 158 9.14 9.12 33.37
CA THR A 158 8.84 7.76 32.92
C THR A 158 10.02 7.05 32.25
N ASP A 159 11.19 7.71 32.13
CA ASP A 159 12.39 7.13 31.53
C ASP A 159 12.86 5.87 32.25
N GLN A 160 13.13 4.82 31.50
CA GLN A 160 13.60 3.55 32.06
C GLN A 160 15.12 3.54 32.28
N THR A 161 15.65 4.49 33.08
CA THR A 161 17.07 4.58 33.38
C THR A 161 17.41 4.07 34.79
N ILE A 162 18.63 3.52 34.94
CA ILE A 162 19.15 3.10 36.25
C ILE A 162 19.16 4.31 37.23
N VAL A 163 19.57 5.48 36.76
CA VAL A 163 19.64 6.71 37.55
C VAL A 163 18.27 7.09 38.12
N ARG A 164 17.23 7.04 37.27
CA ARG A 164 15.85 7.29 37.72
C ARG A 164 15.43 6.32 38.83
N LYS A 165 15.68 5.01 38.62
CA LYS A 165 15.32 3.99 39.61
C LYS A 165 15.97 4.23 40.98
N PHE A 166 17.20 4.75 41.04
CA PHE A 166 17.85 5.14 42.29
C PHE A 166 17.30 6.44 42.85
N LYS A 167 16.83 7.38 42.03
CA LYS A 167 16.08 8.54 42.48
C LYS A 167 14.76 8.14 43.12
N ASP A 168 14.03 7.19 42.52
CA ASP A 168 12.79 6.65 43.09
C ASP A 168 13.05 6.05 44.49
N VAL A 169 14.09 5.23 44.61
CA VAL A 169 14.53 4.68 45.94
C VAL A 169 14.85 5.79 46.96
N TYR A 170 15.64 6.79 46.53
CA TYR A 170 16.03 7.89 47.39
C TYR A 170 14.82 8.71 47.90
N LEU A 171 13.92 9.08 46.99
CA LEU A 171 12.70 9.83 47.32
C LEU A 171 11.74 9.01 48.17
N SER A 172 11.61 7.72 47.90
CA SER A 172 10.74 6.82 48.69
C SER A 172 11.22 6.72 50.14
N VAL A 173 12.49 6.42 50.36
CA VAL A 173 13.03 6.16 51.73
C VAL A 173 13.25 7.43 52.52
N PHE A 174 13.77 8.51 51.91
CA PHE A 174 14.21 9.69 52.63
C PHE A 174 13.18 10.83 52.68
N PHE A 175 12.12 10.76 51.80
CA PHE A 175 11.09 11.78 51.82
C PHE A 175 9.70 11.21 52.06
N MET A 176 9.20 10.26 51.21
CA MET A 176 7.82 9.77 51.31
C MET A 176 7.57 9.09 52.67
N GLU A 177 8.31 8.06 52.98
CA GLU A 177 8.14 7.26 54.22
C GLU A 177 8.51 8.03 55.53
N ARG A 178 9.15 9.20 55.42
CA ARG A 178 9.42 10.05 56.56
C ARG A 178 8.35 11.10 56.81
N LYS A 179 7.61 11.45 55.75
CA LYS A 179 6.65 12.53 55.81
C LYS A 179 5.22 12.03 55.91
N TYR A 180 4.93 10.86 55.29
CA TYR A 180 3.60 10.30 55.20
C TYR A 180 3.54 8.89 55.83
N THR A 181 2.37 8.52 56.37
CA THR A 181 2.11 7.16 56.86
C THR A 181 1.94 6.18 55.73
N LYS A 182 1.89 4.90 56.03
CA LYS A 182 1.61 3.84 55.05
C LYS A 182 0.23 4.00 54.38
N GLU A 183 -0.74 4.36 55.21
CA GLU A 183 -2.11 4.62 54.82
C GLU A 183 -2.17 5.81 53.86
N GLU A 184 -1.55 6.93 54.17
CA GLU A 184 -1.50 8.11 53.29
C GLU A 184 -0.76 7.81 51.96
N ILE A 185 0.32 7.02 51.98
CA ILE A 185 1.03 6.62 50.78
C ILE A 185 0.16 5.70 49.90
N LEU A 186 -0.61 4.78 50.49
CA LEU A 186 -1.55 3.95 49.76
C LEU A 186 -2.70 4.77 49.19
N GLU A 187 -3.18 5.77 49.94
CA GLU A 187 -4.18 6.72 49.46
C GLU A 187 -3.69 7.48 48.22
N PHE A 188 -2.46 8.01 48.23
CA PHE A 188 -1.88 8.60 47.00
C PHE A 188 -1.82 7.60 45.87
N TYR A 189 -1.42 6.33 46.12
CA TYR A 189 -1.32 5.30 45.08
C TYR A 189 -2.66 5.02 44.43
N VAL A 190 -3.71 4.81 45.18
CA VAL A 190 -5.03 4.44 44.68
C VAL A 190 -5.75 5.59 43.99
N ASN A 191 -5.48 6.84 44.40
CA ASN A 191 -6.10 8.04 43.83
C ASN A 191 -5.40 8.52 42.54
N ASP A 192 -4.09 8.30 42.40
CA ASP A 192 -3.30 8.85 41.29
C ASP A 192 -3.00 7.86 40.17
N SER A 193 -3.34 6.58 40.37
CA SER A 193 -3.04 5.56 39.39
C SER A 193 -4.06 5.53 38.25
N LEU A 194 -3.56 5.40 37.02
CA LEU A 194 -4.37 5.10 35.85
C LEU A 194 -4.91 3.67 35.93
N LEU A 195 -6.19 3.49 35.69
CA LEU A 195 -6.89 2.19 35.75
C LEU A 195 -7.65 1.81 34.47
N GLY A 196 -7.35 2.49 33.36
CA GLY A 196 -7.88 2.18 32.02
C GLY A 196 -8.54 3.39 31.37
N GLY A 197 -8.33 3.55 30.05
CA GLY A 197 -8.80 4.76 29.36
C GLY A 197 -8.20 6.02 29.99
N ASN A 198 -9.05 6.91 30.45
CA ASN A 198 -8.71 8.11 31.25
C ASN A 198 -9.13 8.00 32.72
N VAL A 199 -9.47 6.79 33.18
CA VAL A 199 -9.96 6.55 34.55
C VAL A 199 -8.78 6.56 35.52
N TYR A 200 -8.70 7.58 36.34
CA TYR A 200 -7.71 7.77 37.40
C TYR A 200 -8.36 7.66 38.74
N GLY A 201 -7.76 6.85 39.61
CA GLY A 201 -8.25 6.58 40.96
C GLY A 201 -9.29 5.45 41.03
N VAL A 202 -9.31 4.80 42.18
CA VAL A 202 -10.16 3.60 42.41
C VAL A 202 -11.64 3.94 42.53
N GLU A 203 -12.01 5.12 43.04
CA GLU A 203 -13.39 5.56 43.07
C GLU A 203 -13.96 5.74 41.69
N GLU A 204 -13.24 6.45 40.82
CA GLU A 204 -13.62 6.66 39.45
C GLU A 204 -13.66 5.31 38.68
N ALA A 205 -12.71 4.43 38.92
CA ALA A 205 -12.69 3.07 38.33
C ALA A 205 -13.89 2.24 38.78
N SER A 206 -14.26 2.31 40.05
CA SER A 206 -15.45 1.62 40.58
C SER A 206 -16.73 2.11 39.92
N LYS A 207 -16.90 3.43 39.78
CA LYS A 207 -18.03 4.05 39.08
C LYS A 207 -18.04 3.69 37.59
N TYR A 208 -16.89 3.80 36.93
CA TYR A 208 -16.75 3.57 35.49
C TYR A 208 -17.02 2.12 35.08
N TYR A 209 -16.47 1.17 35.84
CA TYR A 209 -16.60 -0.25 35.48
C TYR A 209 -17.89 -0.85 36.05
N PHE A 210 -18.30 -0.49 37.26
CA PHE A 210 -19.34 -1.20 38.00
C PHE A 210 -20.53 -0.33 38.40
N ASN A 211 -20.48 1.00 38.19
CA ASN A 211 -21.48 1.96 38.65
C ASN A 211 -21.76 1.87 40.17
N LYS A 212 -20.67 1.74 40.97
CA LYS A 212 -20.69 1.62 42.42
C LYS A 212 -19.67 2.55 43.05
N GLN A 213 -19.86 2.90 44.33
CA GLN A 213 -18.81 3.50 45.16
C GLN A 213 -17.72 2.47 45.45
N VAL A 214 -16.48 2.90 45.65
CA VAL A 214 -15.34 1.98 45.92
C VAL A 214 -15.59 1.15 47.19
N SER A 215 -16.26 1.70 48.17
CA SER A 215 -16.63 0.98 49.40
C SER A 215 -17.56 -0.21 49.20
N GLU A 216 -18.25 -0.28 48.06
CA GLU A 216 -19.22 -1.33 47.73
C GLU A 216 -18.63 -2.47 46.88
N LEU A 217 -17.33 -2.43 46.62
CA LEU A 217 -16.67 -3.42 45.78
C LEU A 217 -16.69 -4.82 46.40
N SER A 218 -17.16 -5.79 45.61
CA SER A 218 -17.04 -7.21 45.91
C SER A 218 -15.63 -7.74 45.63
N LEU A 219 -15.31 -8.94 46.11
CA LEU A 219 -14.01 -9.58 45.86
C LEU A 219 -13.60 -9.67 44.39
N PRO A 220 -14.45 -10.13 43.44
CA PRO A 220 -14.07 -10.18 42.02
C PRO A 220 -13.86 -8.78 41.44
N GLU A 221 -14.65 -7.78 41.81
CA GLU A 221 -14.50 -6.39 41.38
C GLU A 221 -13.20 -5.76 41.91
N ALA A 222 -12.89 -5.95 43.18
CA ALA A 222 -11.64 -5.49 43.81
C ALA A 222 -10.41 -6.17 43.19
N ALA A 223 -10.49 -7.49 42.91
CA ALA A 223 -9.42 -8.22 42.24
C ALA A 223 -9.24 -7.77 40.78
N LEU A 224 -10.32 -7.40 40.10
CA LEU A 224 -10.25 -6.85 38.75
C LEU A 224 -9.55 -5.49 38.77
N ILE A 225 -9.97 -4.54 39.61
CA ILE A 225 -9.32 -3.23 39.78
C ILE A 225 -7.85 -3.39 40.16
N ALA A 226 -7.51 -4.22 41.13
CA ALA A 226 -6.12 -4.49 41.53
C ALA A 226 -5.29 -5.07 40.36
N GLY A 227 -5.94 -5.78 39.44
CA GLY A 227 -5.32 -6.28 38.21
C GLY A 227 -4.91 -5.20 37.22
N LEU A 228 -5.66 -4.10 37.16
CA LEU A 228 -5.46 -3.00 36.18
C LEU A 228 -4.18 -2.21 36.44
N PHE A 229 -3.69 -2.11 37.68
CA PHE A 229 -2.48 -1.33 38.00
C PHE A 229 -1.24 -1.79 37.21
N GLN A 230 -1.13 -3.05 36.84
CA GLN A 230 0.00 -3.56 36.05
C GLN A 230 -0.01 -3.08 34.58
N SER A 231 -1.18 -3.07 33.94
CA SER A 231 -1.35 -2.70 32.53
C SER A 231 -2.78 -2.21 32.29
N PRO A 232 -3.09 -0.96 32.64
CA PRO A 232 -4.44 -0.44 32.66
C PRO A 232 -5.22 -0.67 31.35
N ASN A 233 -4.63 -0.31 30.21
CA ASN A 233 -5.25 -0.48 28.90
C ASN A 233 -5.15 -1.93 28.37
N GLY A 234 -4.09 -2.65 28.76
CA GLY A 234 -3.90 -4.05 28.35
C GLY A 234 -4.89 -5.02 28.98
N TYR A 235 -5.35 -4.70 30.21
CA TYR A 235 -6.33 -5.47 30.97
C TYR A 235 -7.68 -4.78 31.10
N ASN A 236 -7.92 -3.68 30.38
CA ASN A 236 -9.22 -3.00 30.37
C ASN A 236 -10.33 -3.99 29.97
N PRO A 237 -11.32 -4.27 30.84
CA PRO A 237 -12.30 -5.32 30.61
C PRO A 237 -13.30 -5.01 29.49
N TYR A 238 -13.51 -3.75 29.12
CA TYR A 238 -14.30 -3.36 27.96
C TYR A 238 -13.61 -3.71 26.65
N ASN A 239 -12.27 -3.68 26.62
CA ASN A 239 -11.48 -3.89 25.41
C ASN A 239 -10.93 -5.32 25.31
N ASN A 240 -10.56 -5.92 26.44
CA ASN A 240 -9.86 -7.21 26.52
C ASN A 240 -10.42 -8.09 27.65
N PRO A 241 -11.72 -8.47 27.63
CA PRO A 241 -12.35 -9.16 28.73
C PRO A 241 -11.67 -10.48 29.09
N GLU A 242 -11.17 -11.25 28.12
CA GLU A 242 -10.49 -12.52 28.37
C GLU A 242 -9.14 -12.32 29.09
N LYS A 243 -8.39 -11.26 28.73
CA LYS A 243 -7.14 -10.90 29.43
C LYS A 243 -7.43 -10.37 30.82
N ALA A 244 -8.51 -9.59 30.97
CA ALA A 244 -8.98 -9.09 32.25
C ALA A 244 -9.36 -10.25 33.19
N GLN A 245 -10.11 -11.24 32.71
CA GLN A 245 -10.44 -12.47 33.43
C GLN A 245 -9.18 -13.23 33.88
N GLY A 246 -8.23 -13.41 32.96
CA GLY A 246 -6.94 -14.08 33.29
C GLY A 246 -6.11 -13.31 34.32
N ARG A 247 -6.16 -11.96 34.29
CA ARG A 247 -5.47 -11.12 35.27
C ARG A 247 -6.16 -11.12 36.62
N MET A 248 -7.49 -11.04 36.67
CA MET A 248 -8.29 -11.19 37.89
C MET A 248 -7.97 -12.54 38.57
N LYS A 249 -7.95 -13.66 37.85
CA LYS A 249 -7.54 -14.96 38.36
C LYS A 249 -6.14 -14.94 38.97
N THR A 250 -5.20 -14.20 38.35
CA THR A 250 -3.83 -14.05 38.86
C THR A 250 -3.81 -13.32 40.19
N VAL A 251 -4.60 -12.23 40.31
CA VAL A 251 -4.75 -11.47 41.57
C VAL A 251 -5.32 -12.34 42.66
N LEU A 252 -6.43 -13.03 42.43
CA LEU A 252 -7.06 -13.96 43.40
C LEU A 252 -6.06 -15.03 43.89
N LYS A 253 -5.29 -15.61 42.95
CA LYS A 253 -4.23 -16.58 43.33
C LYS A 253 -3.15 -15.98 44.23
N LEU A 254 -2.79 -14.68 44.02
CA LEU A 254 -1.84 -13.99 44.87
C LEU A 254 -2.45 -13.68 46.24
N MET A 255 -3.72 -13.34 46.33
CA MET A 255 -4.45 -13.15 47.60
C MET A 255 -4.48 -14.43 48.40
N VAL A 256 -4.79 -15.59 47.80
CA VAL A 256 -4.70 -16.92 48.45
C VAL A 256 -3.28 -17.20 48.94
N ARG A 257 -2.27 -16.98 48.07
CA ARG A 257 -0.86 -17.22 48.39
C ARG A 257 -0.38 -16.44 49.60
N HIS A 258 -0.89 -15.26 49.80
CA HIS A 258 -0.48 -14.35 50.90
C HIS A 258 -1.43 -14.38 52.09
N GLY A 259 -2.45 -15.29 52.05
CA GLY A 259 -3.34 -15.56 53.17
C GLY A 259 -4.43 -14.53 53.43
N TYR A 260 -4.77 -13.75 52.40
CA TYR A 260 -5.87 -12.74 52.47
C TYR A 260 -7.23 -13.37 52.26
N ILE A 261 -7.33 -14.40 51.41
CA ILE A 261 -8.56 -15.15 51.14
C ILE A 261 -8.27 -16.64 51.10
N THR A 262 -9.33 -17.46 51.26
CA THR A 262 -9.27 -18.92 51.07
C THR A 262 -9.28 -19.30 49.57
N GLN A 263 -8.94 -20.59 49.30
CA GLN A 263 -9.03 -21.10 47.91
C GLN A 263 -10.50 -21.15 47.45
N GLU A 264 -11.43 -21.49 48.31
CA GLU A 264 -12.86 -21.52 48.01
C GLU A 264 -13.40 -20.15 47.60
N GLU A 265 -13.04 -19.09 48.32
CA GLU A 265 -13.42 -17.72 47.97
C GLU A 265 -12.84 -17.31 46.61
N ALA A 266 -11.59 -17.67 46.35
CA ALA A 266 -10.96 -17.38 45.07
C ALA A 266 -11.65 -18.14 43.92
N ASP A 267 -12.04 -19.40 44.14
CA ASP A 267 -12.72 -20.19 43.09
C ASP A 267 -14.11 -19.66 42.78
N VAL A 268 -14.88 -19.24 43.81
CA VAL A 268 -16.18 -18.59 43.63
C VAL A 268 -16.01 -17.28 42.85
N ALA A 269 -15.08 -16.42 43.26
CA ALA A 269 -14.85 -15.14 42.57
C ALA A 269 -14.41 -15.34 41.12
N ASN A 270 -13.53 -16.31 40.84
CA ASN A 270 -13.07 -16.60 39.49
C ASN A 270 -14.13 -17.25 38.57
N SER A 271 -15.19 -17.82 39.12
CA SER A 271 -16.32 -18.36 38.33
C SER A 271 -17.22 -17.29 37.71
N ILE A 272 -17.09 -16.04 38.19
CA ILE A 272 -17.86 -14.91 37.69
C ILE A 272 -17.21 -14.38 36.39
N ASP A 273 -17.99 -14.32 35.31
CA ASP A 273 -17.53 -13.73 34.06
C ASP A 273 -17.36 -12.21 34.24
N VAL A 274 -16.15 -11.70 33.94
CA VAL A 274 -15.85 -10.27 34.01
C VAL A 274 -16.84 -9.43 33.22
N LYS A 275 -17.34 -9.91 32.08
CA LYS A 275 -18.36 -9.17 31.30
C LYS A 275 -19.65 -8.92 32.06
N SER A 276 -20.03 -9.82 32.99
CA SER A 276 -21.24 -9.67 33.81
C SER A 276 -21.11 -8.65 34.94
N LEU A 277 -19.89 -8.26 35.30
CA LEU A 277 -19.62 -7.24 36.30
C LEU A 277 -19.76 -5.81 35.76
N LEU A 278 -19.66 -5.65 34.42
CA LEU A 278 -19.54 -4.33 33.82
C LEU A 278 -20.89 -3.61 33.69
N SER A 279 -20.87 -2.34 34.07
CA SER A 279 -21.97 -1.42 33.90
C SER A 279 -22.01 -0.80 32.54
N GLY A 280 -22.61 -0.59 31.64
CA GLY A 280 -22.45 0.06 30.31
C GLY A 280 -21.68 1.37 30.36
N VAL A 281 -21.06 1.73 29.27
CA VAL A 281 -20.27 2.97 29.11
C VAL A 281 -21.18 4.11 28.64
N SER A 282 -20.92 5.34 29.08
CA SER A 282 -21.55 6.57 28.57
C SER A 282 -21.21 6.83 27.09
N GLU A 283 -22.02 7.65 26.40
CA GLU A 283 -21.76 8.04 25.01
C GLU A 283 -20.35 8.64 24.85
N GLU A 284 -19.62 8.14 23.81
CA GLU A 284 -18.26 8.56 23.49
C GLU A 284 -18.25 9.97 22.89
N ASN A 285 -17.24 10.80 23.21
CA ASN A 285 -16.98 12.04 22.51
C ASN A 285 -16.83 11.76 21.00
N SER A 286 -17.47 12.55 20.17
CA SER A 286 -17.42 12.39 18.70
C SER A 286 -16.02 12.42 18.10
N TYR A 287 -15.03 13.02 18.81
CA TYR A 287 -13.63 13.09 18.40
C TYR A 287 -12.74 12.06 19.12
N GLN A 288 -13.29 11.18 19.94
CA GLN A 288 -12.51 10.33 20.85
C GLN A 288 -11.42 9.52 20.15
N GLY A 289 -11.72 8.92 19.00
CA GLY A 289 -10.72 8.16 18.24
C GLY A 289 -9.52 8.99 17.77
N TYR A 290 -9.73 10.28 17.49
CA TYR A 290 -8.65 11.20 17.17
C TYR A 290 -7.89 11.64 18.44
N VAL A 291 -8.60 11.92 19.51
CA VAL A 291 -8.05 12.26 20.83
C VAL A 291 -7.14 11.15 21.35
N ASP A 292 -7.55 9.89 21.22
CA ASP A 292 -6.72 8.74 21.58
C ASP A 292 -5.39 8.71 20.80
N ALA A 293 -5.42 9.05 19.51
CA ALA A 293 -4.20 9.15 18.70
C ALA A 293 -3.30 10.31 19.17
N VAL A 294 -3.89 11.45 19.53
CA VAL A 294 -3.18 12.60 20.12
C VAL A 294 -2.48 12.23 21.42
N VAL A 295 -3.17 11.57 22.34
CA VAL A 295 -2.61 11.09 23.61
C VAL A 295 -1.42 10.18 23.37
N ASN A 296 -1.59 9.16 22.53
CA ASN A 296 -0.51 8.22 22.20
C ASN A 296 0.71 8.91 21.55
N GLU A 297 0.47 9.92 20.70
CA GLU A 297 1.56 10.68 20.08
C GLU A 297 2.31 11.53 21.09
N ILE A 298 1.60 12.21 21.99
CA ILE A 298 2.22 13.00 23.09
C ILE A 298 3.08 12.09 23.95
N GLU A 299 2.54 10.98 24.43
CA GLU A 299 3.28 10.02 25.27
C GLU A 299 4.53 9.51 24.56
N LYS A 300 4.42 9.14 23.29
CA LYS A 300 5.57 8.69 22.49
C LYS A 300 6.63 9.77 22.31
N LYS A 301 6.24 11.03 22.09
CA LYS A 301 7.16 12.15 21.81
C LYS A 301 7.75 12.79 23.07
N THR A 302 7.06 12.69 24.19
CA THR A 302 7.45 13.43 25.44
C THR A 302 7.81 12.50 26.59
N GLY A 303 7.38 11.24 26.57
CA GLY A 303 7.47 10.33 27.71
C GLY A 303 6.51 10.71 28.85
N THR A 304 5.52 11.58 28.60
CA THR A 304 4.64 12.13 29.62
C THR A 304 3.19 12.01 29.19
N SER A 305 2.33 11.52 30.07
CA SER A 305 0.89 11.43 29.81
C SER A 305 0.21 12.79 29.94
N PRO A 306 -0.61 13.23 28.97
CA PRO A 306 -1.39 14.45 29.05
C PRO A 306 -2.52 14.40 30.10
N TYR A 307 -2.80 13.23 30.66
CA TYR A 307 -3.71 13.07 31.79
C TYR A 307 -3.03 13.41 33.15
N LEU A 308 -1.69 13.24 33.20
CA LEU A 308 -0.91 13.50 34.43
C LEU A 308 -0.29 14.89 34.46
N VAL A 309 0.04 15.43 33.29
CA VAL A 309 0.66 16.77 33.21
C VAL A 309 -0.23 17.65 32.34
N SER A 310 -0.73 18.70 32.98
CA SER A 310 -1.65 19.67 32.36
C SER A 310 -0.99 20.42 31.20
N MET A 311 -1.65 20.38 30.03
CA MET A 311 -1.16 20.94 28.77
C MET A 311 -2.27 21.65 27.99
N GLU A 312 -1.89 22.58 27.15
CA GLU A 312 -2.68 23.02 26.02
C GLU A 312 -2.11 22.36 24.76
N VAL A 313 -2.94 21.59 24.06
CA VAL A 313 -2.52 20.76 22.92
C VAL A 313 -3.20 21.24 21.66
N HIS A 314 -2.43 21.82 20.73
CA HIS A 314 -2.94 22.22 19.42
C HIS A 314 -2.73 21.10 18.41
N THR A 315 -3.82 20.63 17.81
CA THR A 315 -3.81 19.50 16.87
C THR A 315 -3.99 19.94 15.43
N ALA A 316 -3.87 18.97 14.54
CA ALA A 316 -4.07 19.13 13.10
C ALA A 316 -5.48 18.72 12.64
N LEU A 317 -6.40 18.38 13.56
CA LEU A 317 -7.74 17.95 13.24
C LEU A 317 -8.52 19.03 12.49
N VAL A 318 -9.13 18.63 11.35
CA VAL A 318 -10.05 19.48 10.58
C VAL A 318 -11.49 19.07 10.91
N PRO A 319 -12.23 19.86 11.71
CA PRO A 319 -13.54 19.44 12.26
C PRO A 319 -14.52 19.00 11.19
N LYS A 320 -14.67 19.79 10.12
CA LYS A 320 -15.63 19.53 9.03
C LYS A 320 -15.39 18.16 8.35
N ILE A 321 -14.11 17.79 8.17
CA ILE A 321 -13.76 16.49 7.59
C ILE A 321 -14.04 15.39 8.61
N GLN A 322 -13.59 15.55 9.86
CA GLN A 322 -13.76 14.54 10.92
C GLN A 322 -15.24 14.25 11.21
N GLU A 323 -16.07 15.29 11.29
CA GLU A 323 -17.52 15.13 11.49
C GLU A 323 -18.18 14.36 10.33
N GLY A 324 -17.74 14.63 9.10
CA GLY A 324 -18.18 13.87 7.93
C GLY A 324 -17.82 12.39 8.05
N ILE A 325 -16.57 12.12 8.44
CA ILE A 325 -16.10 10.74 8.66
C ILE A 325 -16.89 10.07 9.78
N ASN A 326 -17.13 10.75 10.90
CA ASN A 326 -17.93 10.21 12.00
C ASN A 326 -19.36 9.85 11.55
N LYS A 327 -20.00 10.69 10.70
CA LYS A 327 -21.33 10.38 10.12
C LYS A 327 -21.28 9.10 9.28
N VAL A 328 -20.23 8.93 8.44
CA VAL A 328 -20.08 7.72 7.61
C VAL A 328 -19.84 6.50 8.48
N MET A 329 -18.93 6.59 9.46
CA MET A 329 -18.62 5.48 10.38
C MET A 329 -19.84 5.03 11.20
N ASN A 330 -20.72 5.95 11.55
CA ASN A 330 -21.97 5.69 12.25
C ASN A 330 -23.18 5.34 11.35
N GLY A 331 -22.96 5.09 10.06
CA GLY A 331 -24.01 4.71 9.10
C GLY A 331 -24.96 5.83 8.71
N LYS A 332 -24.65 7.09 9.04
CA LYS A 332 -25.50 8.27 8.76
C LYS A 332 -25.01 9.13 7.58
N GLY A 333 -23.83 8.84 7.06
CA GLY A 333 -23.16 9.62 6.01
C GLY A 333 -23.37 9.15 4.56
N GLY A 334 -24.45 8.45 4.28
CA GLY A 334 -24.77 7.91 2.95
C GLY A 334 -24.09 6.58 2.63
N TYR A 335 -23.66 5.85 3.66
CA TYR A 335 -23.18 4.47 3.57
C TYR A 335 -23.92 3.61 4.59
N THR A 336 -24.44 2.46 4.14
CA THR A 336 -25.09 1.47 5.00
C THR A 336 -24.11 0.32 5.24
N TRP A 337 -23.82 0.05 6.51
CA TRP A 337 -22.95 -1.04 6.90
C TRP A 337 -23.64 -2.39 6.76
N ARG A 338 -22.87 -3.39 6.36
CA ARG A 338 -23.36 -4.74 6.09
C ARG A 338 -23.90 -5.44 7.35
N ASP A 339 -23.19 -5.27 8.45
CA ASP A 339 -23.49 -5.86 9.76
C ASP A 339 -22.79 -5.07 10.88
N ASP A 340 -22.96 -5.50 12.13
CA ASP A 340 -22.38 -4.82 13.30
C ASP A 340 -20.94 -5.24 13.61
N LYS A 341 -20.40 -6.28 12.97
CA LYS A 341 -19.06 -6.83 13.21
C LYS A 341 -18.02 -6.25 12.28
N VAL A 342 -18.40 -5.92 11.06
CA VAL A 342 -17.47 -5.36 10.08
C VAL A 342 -16.87 -4.05 10.58
N GLN A 343 -15.56 -3.90 10.39
CA GLN A 343 -14.76 -2.76 10.81
C GLN A 343 -14.15 -1.99 9.64
N ALA A 344 -13.75 -0.77 9.92
CA ALA A 344 -12.94 0.03 9.01
C ALA A 344 -11.94 0.89 9.78
N GLY A 345 -10.77 1.08 9.20
CA GLY A 345 -9.79 2.08 9.60
C GLY A 345 -9.59 3.09 8.48
N LEU A 346 -9.52 4.35 8.81
CA LEU A 346 -9.35 5.43 7.85
C LEU A 346 -8.37 6.48 8.36
N THR A 347 -7.49 6.95 7.49
CA THR A 347 -6.61 8.10 7.78
C THR A 347 -6.64 9.08 6.62
N ILE A 348 -6.79 10.37 6.93
CA ILE A 348 -6.72 11.47 5.97
C ILE A 348 -5.55 12.37 6.38
N VAL A 349 -4.57 12.48 5.49
CA VAL A 349 -3.33 13.26 5.68
C VAL A 349 -3.31 14.43 4.71
N ASP A 350 -2.98 15.61 5.19
CA ASP A 350 -2.63 16.75 4.34
C ASP A 350 -1.29 16.49 3.65
N VAL A 351 -1.28 16.51 2.33
CA VAL A 351 -0.14 16.15 1.48
C VAL A 351 1.08 17.03 1.72
N ASN A 352 0.87 18.32 1.98
CA ASN A 352 1.93 19.31 2.06
C ASN A 352 2.60 19.39 3.43
N THR A 353 1.87 18.98 4.47
CA THR A 353 2.31 19.14 5.87
C THR A 353 2.54 17.81 6.59
N GLY A 354 1.93 16.72 6.13
CA GLY A 354 1.88 15.45 6.86
C GLY A 354 0.86 15.44 8.01
N ALA A 355 0.09 16.51 8.18
CA ALA A 355 -0.90 16.64 9.22
C ALA A 355 -2.05 15.64 9.03
N ILE A 356 -2.38 14.87 10.06
CA ILE A 356 -3.55 14.00 10.07
C ILE A 356 -4.78 14.86 10.29
N SER A 357 -5.53 15.11 9.23
CA SER A 357 -6.71 15.98 9.23
C SER A 357 -7.95 15.30 9.82
N ALA A 358 -8.05 13.98 9.67
CA ALA A 358 -9.14 13.18 10.25
C ALA A 358 -8.74 11.70 10.36
N LEU A 359 -9.40 11.01 11.30
CA LEU A 359 -9.26 9.56 11.52
C LEU A 359 -10.63 8.88 11.61
N GLY A 360 -10.78 7.74 10.95
CA GLY A 360 -11.84 6.78 11.23
C GLY A 360 -11.26 5.64 12.07
N ALA A 361 -11.44 5.74 13.38
CA ALA A 361 -10.77 4.87 14.35
C ALA A 361 -11.43 3.48 14.53
N GLY A 362 -12.51 3.21 13.80
CA GLY A 362 -13.32 2.00 13.93
C GLY A 362 -14.79 2.31 14.19
N ARG A 363 -15.62 1.27 14.20
CA ARG A 363 -17.06 1.34 14.45
C ARG A 363 -17.39 0.81 15.84
N ASN A 364 -18.56 1.23 16.36
CA ASN A 364 -19.11 0.74 17.63
C ASN A 364 -18.10 0.82 18.79
N ARG A 365 -17.23 1.83 18.74
CA ARG A 365 -16.26 2.09 19.79
C ARG A 365 -16.98 2.49 21.07
N LYS A 366 -16.45 2.08 22.21
CA LYS A 366 -16.95 2.43 23.53
C LYS A 366 -15.78 2.75 24.44
N GLY A 367 -15.81 3.95 25.06
CA GLY A 367 -14.78 4.40 25.99
C GLY A 367 -13.54 4.95 25.30
N GLU A 368 -12.60 5.39 26.12
CA GLU A 368 -11.36 6.07 25.74
C GLU A 368 -10.18 5.10 25.64
N LEU A 369 -9.14 5.49 24.87
CA LEU A 369 -7.93 4.72 24.60
C LEU A 369 -8.21 3.27 24.15
N THR A 370 -9.34 3.08 23.45
CA THR A 370 -9.73 1.79 22.90
C THR A 370 -8.95 1.48 21.63
N TYR A 371 -9.07 0.23 21.12
CA TYR A 371 -8.38 -0.17 19.89
C TYR A 371 -8.73 0.74 18.72
N ASN A 372 -7.71 1.35 18.12
CA ASN A 372 -7.85 2.32 17.04
C ASN A 372 -7.43 1.66 15.71
N TYR A 373 -8.41 1.38 14.86
CA TYR A 373 -8.18 0.69 13.58
C TYR A 373 -7.33 1.49 12.60
N ALA A 374 -7.30 2.82 12.73
CA ALA A 374 -6.46 3.64 11.86
C ALA A 374 -4.97 3.56 12.24
N THR A 375 -4.65 3.56 13.53
CA THR A 375 -3.28 3.71 14.03
C THR A 375 -2.65 2.40 14.50
N MET A 376 -3.46 1.41 14.88
CA MET A 376 -2.99 0.17 15.51
C MET A 376 -3.18 -1.08 14.63
N ALA A 377 -4.23 -1.11 13.79
CA ALA A 377 -4.51 -2.27 12.95
C ALA A 377 -3.48 -2.39 11.82
N LYS A 378 -2.55 -3.33 11.96
CA LYS A 378 -1.64 -3.74 10.89
C LYS A 378 -2.31 -4.80 10.02
N ARG A 379 -2.64 -4.46 8.79
CA ARG A 379 -3.38 -5.32 7.86
C ARG A 379 -2.62 -5.49 6.54
N GLN A 380 -2.88 -6.58 5.83
CA GLN A 380 -2.23 -6.85 4.55
C GLN A 380 -2.72 -5.88 3.48
N PRO A 381 -1.83 -5.05 2.87
CA PRO A 381 -2.24 -4.00 1.95
C PRO A 381 -2.73 -4.53 0.59
N GLY A 382 -2.46 -5.79 0.27
CA GLY A 382 -2.76 -6.33 -1.05
C GLY A 382 -2.16 -5.47 -2.16
N SER A 383 -2.89 -5.30 -3.25
CA SER A 383 -2.41 -4.57 -4.43
C SER A 383 -2.11 -3.09 -4.23
N THR A 384 -2.45 -2.48 -3.08
CA THR A 384 -1.99 -1.11 -2.76
C THR A 384 -0.48 -1.06 -2.48
N ALA A 385 0.17 -2.20 -2.31
CA ALA A 385 1.62 -2.32 -2.20
C ALA A 385 2.36 -2.11 -3.54
N LYS A 386 1.70 -2.34 -4.69
CA LYS A 386 2.34 -2.31 -6.03
C LYS A 386 3.07 -1.01 -6.36
N PRO A 387 2.49 0.18 -6.13
CA PRO A 387 3.20 1.45 -6.34
C PRO A 387 4.44 1.61 -5.44
N ILE A 388 4.41 1.01 -4.24
CA ILE A 388 5.46 1.16 -3.22
C ILE A 388 6.60 0.15 -3.45
N PHE A 389 6.29 -1.12 -3.68
CA PHE A 389 7.29 -2.20 -3.70
C PHE A 389 7.71 -2.62 -5.11
N ALA A 390 6.85 -2.42 -6.12
CA ALA A 390 7.12 -2.88 -7.47
C ALA A 390 7.48 -1.75 -8.43
N TYR A 391 6.53 -0.88 -8.74
CA TYR A 391 6.68 0.10 -9.81
C TYR A 391 7.44 1.36 -9.38
N GLY A 392 7.29 1.81 -8.12
CA GLY A 392 8.04 2.94 -7.60
C GLY A 392 9.56 2.75 -7.69
N PRO A 393 10.11 1.64 -7.18
CA PRO A 393 11.52 1.31 -7.38
C PRO A 393 11.94 1.19 -8.86
N GLY A 394 11.06 0.70 -9.75
CA GLY A 394 11.33 0.65 -11.19
C GLY A 394 11.48 2.03 -11.84
N PHE A 395 10.60 2.98 -11.48
CA PHE A 395 10.75 4.37 -11.91
C PHE A 395 11.99 5.05 -11.30
N GLU A 396 12.31 4.74 -10.04
CA GLU A 396 13.38 5.38 -9.31
C GLU A 396 14.77 4.96 -9.77
N TYR A 397 14.96 3.66 -10.01
CA TYR A 397 16.29 3.07 -10.21
C TYR A 397 16.53 2.58 -11.63
N ASP A 398 15.50 2.06 -12.33
CA ASP A 398 15.64 1.45 -13.65
C ASP A 398 15.08 2.31 -14.79
N ASN A 399 14.78 3.59 -14.51
CA ASN A 399 14.23 4.54 -15.48
C ASN A 399 13.01 4.01 -16.24
N PHE A 400 12.14 3.25 -15.58
CA PHE A 400 10.88 2.84 -16.19
C PHE A 400 10.11 4.07 -16.66
N SER A 401 9.39 3.90 -17.75
CA SER A 401 8.39 4.87 -18.21
C SER A 401 6.99 4.32 -18.01
N THR A 402 5.97 5.14 -18.18
CA THR A 402 4.59 4.65 -18.15
C THR A 402 4.28 3.69 -19.29
N TYR A 403 5.11 3.70 -20.34
CA TYR A 403 5.10 2.75 -21.46
C TYR A 403 5.83 1.43 -21.15
N GLN A 404 6.63 1.29 -20.09
CA GLN A 404 7.37 0.06 -19.81
C GLN A 404 6.51 -1.18 -20.14
N LEU A 405 6.98 -2.03 -21.06
CA LEU A 405 6.24 -3.22 -21.48
C LEU A 405 6.47 -4.40 -20.54
N PHE A 406 5.42 -5.14 -20.28
CA PHE A 406 5.43 -6.44 -19.59
C PHE A 406 4.60 -7.46 -20.36
N ASN A 407 5.02 -8.71 -20.33
CA ASN A 407 4.17 -9.82 -20.74
C ASN A 407 3.47 -10.41 -19.50
N ASP A 408 2.15 -10.30 -19.45
CA ASP A 408 1.30 -10.90 -18.42
C ASP A 408 1.00 -12.36 -18.83
N GLU A 409 1.82 -13.28 -18.31
CA GLU A 409 1.83 -14.70 -18.62
C GLU A 409 2.00 -15.55 -17.36
N LYS A 410 1.83 -16.87 -17.44
CA LYS A 410 2.15 -17.77 -16.30
C LYS A 410 3.59 -17.53 -15.81
N TRP A 411 3.74 -17.24 -14.52
CA TRP A 411 5.03 -16.86 -13.93
C TRP A 411 5.22 -17.43 -12.53
N THR A 412 6.45 -17.39 -12.02
CA THR A 412 6.81 -17.89 -10.69
C THR A 412 7.63 -16.86 -9.91
N TYR A 413 7.60 -16.98 -8.60
CA TYR A 413 8.62 -16.37 -7.76
C TYR A 413 9.99 -16.99 -8.04
N SER A 414 11.07 -16.34 -7.63
CA SER A 414 12.44 -16.82 -7.81
C SER A 414 12.72 -18.18 -7.16
N ASN A 415 11.93 -18.55 -6.16
CA ASN A 415 11.99 -19.87 -5.51
C ASN A 415 11.18 -20.96 -6.24
N GLY A 416 10.60 -20.67 -7.38
CA GLY A 416 9.81 -21.60 -8.20
C GLY A 416 8.34 -21.73 -7.81
N THR A 417 7.87 -21.07 -6.73
CA THR A 417 6.46 -21.10 -6.34
C THR A 417 5.60 -20.37 -7.36
N GLU A 418 4.55 -21.00 -7.83
CA GLU A 418 3.56 -20.42 -8.75
C GLU A 418 2.66 -19.40 -8.05
N PHE A 419 2.25 -18.40 -8.77
CA PHE A 419 1.22 -17.44 -8.37
C PHE A 419 0.41 -17.02 -9.61
N GLY A 420 -0.75 -16.43 -9.41
CA GLY A 420 -1.65 -16.01 -10.50
C GLY A 420 -2.10 -14.56 -10.37
N ASN A 421 -2.80 -14.13 -11.40
CA ASN A 421 -3.57 -12.89 -11.33
C ASN A 421 -4.89 -13.12 -10.58
N TRP A 422 -5.51 -12.02 -10.18
CA TRP A 422 -6.76 -12.02 -9.40
C TRP A 422 -7.95 -12.67 -10.14
N ASP A 423 -7.93 -12.70 -11.48
CA ASP A 423 -8.95 -13.29 -12.37
C ASP A 423 -8.53 -14.66 -12.94
N SER A 424 -7.42 -15.22 -12.48
CA SER A 424 -6.80 -16.46 -12.99
C SER A 424 -6.43 -16.43 -14.47
N GLY A 425 -6.56 -15.27 -15.13
CA GLY A 425 -6.28 -15.07 -16.56
C GLY A 425 -4.96 -14.33 -16.80
N TYR A 426 -4.54 -14.32 -18.07
CA TYR A 426 -3.37 -13.61 -18.56
C TYR A 426 -3.74 -12.78 -19.79
N LYS A 427 -3.18 -11.56 -19.88
CA LYS A 427 -3.54 -10.59 -20.94
C LYS A 427 -2.43 -10.37 -21.98
N GLY A 428 -1.32 -11.10 -21.88
CA GLY A 428 -0.21 -10.96 -22.81
C GLY A 428 0.53 -9.62 -22.65
N LEU A 429 0.90 -9.02 -23.80
CA LEU A 429 1.67 -7.78 -23.81
C LEU A 429 0.84 -6.60 -23.33
N MET A 430 1.41 -5.83 -22.39
CA MET A 430 0.77 -4.62 -21.87
C MET A 430 1.80 -3.62 -21.35
N THR A 431 1.40 -2.36 -21.29
CA THR A 431 2.20 -1.30 -20.67
C THR A 431 2.11 -1.35 -19.14
N LEU A 432 3.06 -0.71 -18.46
CA LEU A 432 3.01 -0.48 -17.02
C LEU A 432 1.71 0.24 -16.63
N ARG A 433 1.31 1.26 -17.43
CA ARG A 433 0.05 1.98 -17.23
C ARG A 433 -1.15 1.03 -17.20
N GLU A 434 -1.28 0.21 -18.21
CA GLU A 434 -2.36 -0.79 -18.31
C GLU A 434 -2.28 -1.80 -17.15
N ALA A 435 -1.08 -2.33 -16.88
CA ALA A 435 -0.86 -3.34 -15.84
C ALA A 435 -1.23 -2.85 -14.43
N LEU A 436 -0.81 -1.63 -14.07
CA LEU A 436 -1.11 -1.07 -12.76
C LEU A 436 -2.57 -0.63 -12.64
N SER A 437 -3.17 -0.09 -13.72
CA SER A 437 -4.56 0.38 -13.70
C SER A 437 -5.58 -0.75 -13.47
N VAL A 438 -5.34 -1.92 -14.05
CA VAL A 438 -6.17 -3.14 -13.83
C VAL A 438 -5.52 -4.13 -12.84
N SER A 439 -4.51 -3.65 -12.11
CA SER A 439 -3.94 -4.34 -10.95
C SER A 439 -3.38 -5.74 -11.22
N ARG A 440 -2.69 -5.98 -12.35
CA ARG A 440 -2.08 -7.29 -12.66
C ARG A 440 -0.98 -7.64 -11.65
N ASN A 441 -0.92 -8.92 -11.26
CA ASN A 441 0.10 -9.40 -10.31
C ASN A 441 1.41 -9.74 -11.00
N VAL A 442 1.34 -10.40 -12.16
CA VAL A 442 2.53 -10.87 -12.88
C VAL A 442 3.45 -9.72 -13.29
N PRO A 443 2.96 -8.63 -13.91
CA PRO A 443 3.79 -7.46 -14.19
C PRO A 443 4.43 -6.84 -12.94
N ALA A 444 3.71 -6.82 -11.82
CA ALA A 444 4.25 -6.28 -10.57
C ALA A 444 5.41 -7.12 -10.01
N ILE A 445 5.28 -8.44 -10.02
CA ILE A 445 6.38 -9.34 -9.60
C ILE A 445 7.55 -9.24 -10.56
N LYS A 446 7.32 -9.22 -11.88
CA LYS A 446 8.38 -9.03 -12.89
C LYS A 446 9.12 -7.71 -12.68
N SER A 447 8.38 -6.62 -12.40
CA SER A 447 8.98 -5.32 -12.05
C SER A 447 9.89 -5.42 -10.83
N PHE A 448 9.39 -6.01 -9.74
CA PHE A 448 10.18 -6.22 -8.53
C PHE A 448 11.44 -7.06 -8.79
N GLN A 449 11.29 -8.19 -9.49
CA GLN A 449 12.42 -9.09 -9.81
C GLN A 449 13.48 -8.39 -10.67
N THR A 450 13.06 -7.55 -11.64
CA THR A 450 13.98 -6.75 -12.48
C THR A 450 14.77 -5.80 -11.60
N VAL A 451 14.10 -4.96 -10.82
CA VAL A 451 14.75 -3.98 -9.94
C VAL A 451 15.66 -4.67 -8.91
N ASN A 452 15.17 -5.76 -8.29
CA ASN A 452 15.96 -6.50 -7.30
C ASN A 452 17.24 -7.10 -7.90
N LYS A 453 17.20 -7.53 -9.17
CA LYS A 453 18.38 -8.01 -9.91
C LYS A 453 19.34 -6.88 -10.22
N ASP A 454 18.83 -5.72 -10.65
CA ASP A 454 19.67 -4.65 -11.21
C ASP A 454 20.30 -3.77 -10.12
N VAL A 455 19.56 -3.46 -9.03
CA VAL A 455 20.08 -2.58 -7.95
C VAL A 455 20.17 -3.25 -6.59
N GLY A 456 19.60 -4.44 -6.42
CA GLY A 456 19.64 -5.24 -5.20
C GLY A 456 18.59 -4.87 -4.15
N ASN A 457 18.29 -5.83 -3.28
CA ASN A 457 17.19 -5.78 -2.31
C ASN A 457 17.27 -4.59 -1.33
N LYS A 458 18.50 -4.23 -0.89
CA LYS A 458 18.73 -3.12 0.04
C LYS A 458 18.21 -1.77 -0.49
N LYS A 459 18.25 -1.55 -1.80
CA LYS A 459 17.71 -0.33 -2.41
C LYS A 459 16.21 -0.29 -2.35
N ILE A 460 15.55 -1.43 -2.58
CA ILE A 460 14.10 -1.55 -2.43
C ILE A 460 13.70 -1.33 -0.97
N VAL A 461 14.40 -1.97 -0.01
CA VAL A 461 14.17 -1.76 1.44
C VAL A 461 14.28 -0.28 1.79
N GLN A 462 15.39 0.38 1.40
CA GLN A 462 15.60 1.79 1.69
C GLN A 462 14.50 2.69 1.09
N TYR A 463 14.09 2.42 -0.15
CA TYR A 463 12.99 3.15 -0.79
C TYR A 463 11.70 3.06 0.03
N VAL A 464 11.35 1.87 0.47
CA VAL A 464 10.13 1.60 1.26
C VAL A 464 10.22 2.24 2.65
N GLU A 465 11.38 2.16 3.30
CA GLU A 465 11.59 2.77 4.62
C GLU A 465 11.58 4.30 4.56
N ASN A 466 12.07 4.89 3.48
CA ASN A 466 11.95 6.32 3.24
C ASN A 466 10.49 6.77 3.11
N LEU A 467 9.57 5.88 2.77
CA LEU A 467 8.11 6.11 2.75
C LEU A 467 7.44 5.83 4.11
N GLY A 468 8.21 5.63 5.17
CA GLY A 468 7.69 5.42 6.53
C GLY A 468 7.23 3.99 6.83
N ILE A 469 7.46 3.03 5.94
CA ILE A 469 7.11 1.62 6.15
C ILE A 469 8.35 0.84 6.53
N LYS A 470 8.52 0.59 7.82
CA LYS A 470 9.66 -0.18 8.34
C LYS A 470 9.44 -1.68 8.13
N LEU A 471 10.45 -2.35 7.60
CA LEU A 471 10.43 -3.80 7.38
C LEU A 471 11.14 -4.53 8.54
N PRO A 472 10.49 -5.51 9.21
CA PRO A 472 11.01 -6.12 10.43
C PRO A 472 12.36 -6.83 10.29
N LYS A 473 12.67 -7.33 9.07
CA LYS A 473 13.89 -8.13 8.79
C LYS A 473 14.88 -7.41 7.86
N ASP A 474 14.66 -6.13 7.56
CA ASP A 474 15.45 -5.36 6.59
C ASP A 474 15.56 -6.07 5.22
N VAL A 475 14.52 -6.81 4.83
CA VAL A 475 14.41 -7.55 3.56
C VAL A 475 13.04 -7.32 2.95
N ALA A 476 13.00 -6.99 1.66
CA ALA A 476 11.78 -6.97 0.87
C ALA A 476 11.65 -8.29 0.09
N TYR A 477 10.63 -9.08 0.41
CA TYR A 477 10.33 -10.31 -0.33
C TYR A 477 9.50 -10.01 -1.59
N GLU A 478 9.59 -10.87 -2.61
CA GLU A 478 8.83 -10.70 -3.86
C GLU A 478 7.31 -10.63 -3.62
N SER A 479 6.80 -11.36 -2.64
CA SER A 479 5.39 -11.31 -2.24
C SER A 479 4.92 -9.93 -1.80
N TYR A 480 5.85 -9.08 -1.31
CA TYR A 480 5.53 -7.72 -0.87
C TYR A 480 5.10 -6.83 -2.05
N ALA A 481 5.60 -7.13 -3.27
CA ALA A 481 5.18 -6.43 -4.48
C ALA A 481 3.68 -6.52 -4.77
N ILE A 482 2.99 -7.53 -4.23
CA ILE A 482 1.54 -7.72 -4.36
C ILE A 482 0.81 -7.67 -3.01
N GLY A 483 1.54 -7.30 -1.94
CA GLY A 483 0.98 -6.97 -0.63
C GLY A 483 0.90 -8.11 0.39
N GLY A 484 1.69 -9.17 0.21
CA GLY A 484 1.85 -10.23 1.22
C GLY A 484 3.00 -9.93 2.17
N LEU A 485 2.81 -8.97 3.10
CA LEU A 485 3.82 -8.53 4.05
C LEU A 485 3.84 -9.40 5.33
N ASP A 486 4.98 -9.47 6.02
CA ASP A 486 5.10 -10.23 7.28
C ASP A 486 4.16 -9.69 8.38
N GLU A 487 4.12 -8.36 8.58
CA GLU A 487 3.33 -7.73 9.65
C GLU A 487 2.13 -6.89 9.16
N GLY A 488 2.02 -6.62 7.88
CA GLY A 488 1.03 -5.68 7.36
C GLY A 488 1.38 -4.21 7.65
N VAL A 489 0.44 -3.32 7.37
CA VAL A 489 0.58 -1.85 7.51
C VAL A 489 -0.68 -1.22 8.10
N THR A 490 -0.53 -0.04 8.70
CA THR A 490 -1.66 0.76 9.19
C THR A 490 -2.15 1.73 8.10
N THR A 491 -3.37 2.26 8.26
CA THR A 491 -3.87 3.31 7.34
C THR A 491 -3.05 4.60 7.45
N VAL A 492 -2.48 4.90 8.62
CA VAL A 492 -1.56 6.04 8.80
C VAL A 492 -0.31 5.88 7.92
N GLN A 493 0.31 4.70 7.94
CA GLN A 493 1.49 4.42 7.11
C GLN A 493 1.17 4.52 5.62
N MET A 494 0.04 3.97 5.19
CA MET A 494 -0.37 4.01 3.78
C MET A 494 -0.74 5.42 3.32
N ALA A 495 -1.46 6.19 4.13
CA ALA A 495 -1.79 7.59 3.81
C ALA A 495 -0.52 8.44 3.69
N GLY A 496 0.44 8.28 4.62
CA GLY A 496 1.72 8.99 4.56
C GLY A 496 2.58 8.61 3.36
N ALA A 497 2.68 7.31 3.04
CA ALA A 497 3.44 6.84 1.88
C ALA A 497 2.87 7.36 0.56
N TYR A 498 1.54 7.35 0.39
CA TYR A 498 0.88 7.86 -0.81
C TYR A 498 0.86 9.39 -0.89
N ALA A 499 0.88 10.10 0.24
CA ALA A 499 1.06 11.55 0.27
C ALA A 499 2.37 11.96 -0.41
N ALA A 500 3.44 11.18 -0.26
CA ALA A 500 4.71 11.45 -0.91
C ALA A 500 4.62 11.42 -2.45
N PHE A 501 3.74 10.61 -3.05
CA PHE A 501 3.52 10.61 -4.49
C PHE A 501 2.90 11.93 -4.97
N ALA A 502 1.97 12.50 -4.20
CA ALA A 502 1.37 13.79 -4.51
C ALA A 502 2.29 14.98 -4.21
N ASN A 503 3.27 14.81 -3.30
CA ASN A 503 4.16 15.84 -2.78
C ASN A 503 5.56 15.81 -3.44
N GLY A 504 5.64 15.56 -4.74
CA GLY A 504 6.90 15.54 -5.49
C GLY A 504 7.97 14.61 -4.91
N GLY A 505 7.56 13.50 -4.29
CA GLY A 505 8.45 12.49 -3.71
C GLY A 505 8.90 12.78 -2.28
N THR A 506 8.42 13.86 -1.65
CA THR A 506 8.75 14.20 -0.27
C THR A 506 7.81 13.50 0.70
N TYR A 507 8.31 12.57 1.48
CA TYR A 507 7.61 11.97 2.61
C TYR A 507 7.70 12.87 3.84
N ILE A 508 6.57 13.10 4.49
CA ILE A 508 6.48 13.80 5.76
C ILE A 508 5.81 12.85 6.76
N GLU A 509 6.48 12.58 7.89
CA GLU A 509 5.93 11.69 8.92
C GLU A 509 4.56 12.21 9.38
N PRO A 510 3.48 11.41 9.25
CA PRO A 510 2.15 11.82 9.67
C PRO A 510 2.07 12.12 11.17
N TYR A 511 1.33 13.16 11.54
CA TYR A 511 1.21 13.60 12.92
C TYR A 511 -0.18 14.19 13.22
N THR A 512 -0.58 14.09 14.50
CA THR A 512 -1.82 14.71 15.02
C THR A 512 -1.51 15.99 15.78
N VAL A 513 -0.35 16.09 16.46
CA VAL A 513 0.01 17.16 17.38
C VAL A 513 0.97 18.16 16.74
N LYS A 514 0.54 19.42 16.66
CA LYS A 514 1.37 20.55 16.18
C LYS A 514 2.29 21.08 17.27
N SER A 515 1.71 21.31 18.46
CA SER A 515 2.43 21.84 19.60
C SER A 515 1.74 21.52 20.92
N ILE A 516 2.52 21.54 22.01
CA ILE A 516 2.03 21.48 23.36
C ILE A 516 2.58 22.65 24.16
N THR A 517 1.77 23.24 25.05
CA THR A 517 2.18 24.23 26.02
C THR A 517 1.94 23.66 27.41
N TYR A 518 3.00 23.48 28.20
CA TYR A 518 2.89 23.01 29.58
C TYR A 518 2.32 24.13 30.47
N ARG A 519 1.19 23.92 31.12
CA ARG A 519 0.56 24.95 31.98
C ARG A 519 1.37 25.26 33.19
N SER A 520 2.14 24.31 33.72
CA SER A 520 2.98 24.50 34.92
C SER A 520 4.06 25.57 34.77
N ASN A 521 4.53 25.84 33.54
CA ASN A 521 5.64 26.78 33.33
C ASN A 521 5.51 27.63 32.04
N GLY A 522 4.39 27.52 31.32
CA GLY A 522 4.11 28.23 30.06
C GLY A 522 5.02 27.87 28.88
N LYS A 523 5.87 26.83 29.00
CA LYS A 523 6.79 26.43 27.93
C LYS A 523 6.05 25.74 26.78
N THR A 524 6.19 26.27 25.60
CA THR A 524 5.64 25.66 24.37
C THR A 524 6.71 24.83 23.70
N LYS A 525 6.35 23.58 23.33
CA LYS A 525 7.13 22.67 22.50
C LYS A 525 6.41 22.47 21.18
N LYS A 526 7.00 22.94 20.09
CA LYS A 526 6.59 22.62 18.72
C LYS A 526 7.31 21.36 18.28
N PHE A 527 6.63 20.49 17.51
CA PHE A 527 7.25 19.29 17.00
C PHE A 527 7.68 19.49 15.55
N GLU A 528 8.95 19.24 15.28
CA GLU A 528 9.46 19.13 13.93
C GLU A 528 9.20 17.71 13.42
N ASN A 529 8.49 17.61 12.30
CA ASN A 529 8.20 16.33 11.69
C ASN A 529 9.30 15.95 10.71
N LYS A 530 9.66 14.67 10.70
CA LYS A 530 10.69 14.14 9.81
C LYS A 530 10.24 14.32 8.36
N LYS A 531 11.05 15.02 7.55
CA LYS A 531 10.90 15.16 6.11
C LYS A 531 12.02 14.43 5.40
N ILE A 532 11.67 13.62 4.40
CA ILE A 532 12.62 12.84 3.61
C ILE A 532 12.25 13.00 2.15
N GLN A 533 13.21 13.34 1.28
CA GLN A 533 13.03 13.11 -0.15
C GLN A 533 13.12 11.61 -0.39
N ALA A 534 11.97 10.94 -0.39
CA ALA A 534 11.87 9.49 -0.46
C ALA A 534 12.15 8.94 -1.87
N MET A 535 11.86 9.75 -2.89
CA MET A 535 12.08 9.44 -4.30
C MET A 535 12.24 10.71 -5.12
N LYS A 536 12.66 10.59 -6.38
CA LYS A 536 12.71 11.69 -7.35
C LYS A 536 11.30 12.24 -7.61
N ASP A 537 11.20 13.51 -7.97
CA ASP A 537 9.95 14.14 -8.38
C ASP A 537 9.37 13.50 -9.66
N SER A 538 10.24 13.05 -10.58
CA SER A 538 9.86 12.28 -11.76
C SER A 538 9.18 10.96 -11.37
N THR A 539 9.76 10.20 -10.44
CA THR A 539 9.20 8.94 -9.93
C THR A 539 7.81 9.17 -9.33
N ALA A 540 7.68 10.18 -8.46
CA ALA A 540 6.41 10.53 -7.83
C ALA A 540 5.33 10.89 -8.85
N TYR A 541 5.69 11.70 -9.86
CA TYR A 541 4.74 12.11 -10.90
C TYR A 541 4.36 10.95 -11.83
N LEU A 542 5.30 10.11 -12.24
CA LEU A 542 5.03 8.97 -13.12
C LEU A 542 4.07 7.97 -12.45
N ILE A 543 4.27 7.68 -11.15
CA ILE A 543 3.32 6.88 -10.36
C ILE A 543 1.94 7.56 -10.32
N THR A 544 1.92 8.85 -9.98
CA THR A 544 0.68 9.63 -9.86
C THR A 544 -0.10 9.66 -11.16
N ASN A 545 0.57 9.86 -12.29
CA ASN A 545 -0.06 9.87 -13.62
C ASN A 545 -0.72 8.53 -13.97
N VAL A 546 -0.07 7.40 -13.61
CA VAL A 546 -0.67 6.07 -13.80
C VAL A 546 -1.84 5.84 -12.85
N LEU A 547 -1.76 6.30 -11.59
CA LEU A 547 -2.84 6.13 -10.60
C LEU A 547 -4.03 7.07 -10.86
N GLU A 548 -3.79 8.25 -11.43
CA GLU A 548 -4.85 9.14 -11.93
C GLU A 548 -5.59 8.48 -13.11
N TYR A 549 -4.85 7.87 -14.05
CA TYR A 549 -5.45 7.06 -15.13
C TYR A 549 -6.25 5.89 -14.57
N ALA A 550 -5.73 5.18 -13.54
CA ALA A 550 -6.42 4.07 -12.90
C ALA A 550 -7.72 4.48 -12.22
N ALA A 551 -7.77 5.68 -11.61
CA ALA A 551 -8.97 6.22 -10.99
C ALA A 551 -10.11 6.50 -11.99
N HIS A 552 -9.76 6.79 -13.25
CA HIS A 552 -10.74 7.12 -14.31
C HIS A 552 -11.08 5.93 -15.20
N TYR A 553 -10.10 5.13 -15.59
CA TYR A 553 -10.22 4.09 -16.61
C TYR A 553 -9.95 2.67 -16.09
N GLY A 554 -9.54 2.54 -14.83
CA GLY A 554 -9.24 1.27 -14.18
C GLY A 554 -10.13 1.02 -12.98
N PHE A 555 -9.53 0.49 -11.90
CA PHE A 555 -10.22 0.30 -10.63
C PHE A 555 -10.25 1.59 -9.81
N SER A 556 -11.30 2.37 -9.95
CA SER A 556 -11.46 3.68 -9.30
C SER A 556 -11.49 3.63 -7.77
N GLY A 557 -11.83 2.47 -7.19
CA GLY A 557 -11.90 2.33 -5.73
C GLY A 557 -12.91 3.24 -5.04
N GLY A 558 -13.96 3.64 -5.75
CA GLY A 558 -15.02 4.51 -5.23
C GLY A 558 -14.75 6.02 -5.41
N THR A 559 -13.69 6.40 -6.12
CA THR A 559 -13.36 7.83 -6.33
C THR A 559 -14.07 8.45 -7.52
N GLY A 560 -14.76 7.67 -8.35
CA GLY A 560 -15.36 8.13 -9.61
C GLY A 560 -16.43 9.24 -9.47
N SER A 561 -16.99 9.43 -8.28
CA SER A 561 -17.94 10.54 -8.00
C SER A 561 -17.27 11.84 -7.55
N TYR A 562 -15.96 11.84 -7.33
CA TYR A 562 -15.22 13.02 -6.93
C TYR A 562 -14.94 13.90 -8.15
N SER A 563 -15.38 15.16 -8.12
CA SER A 563 -15.30 16.07 -9.26
C SER A 563 -13.93 16.77 -9.43
N GLY A 564 -13.01 16.57 -8.48
CA GLY A 564 -11.64 17.11 -8.55
C GLY A 564 -10.64 16.10 -9.11
N THR A 565 -9.38 16.51 -9.19
CA THR A 565 -8.27 15.63 -9.58
C THR A 565 -8.00 14.58 -8.47
N VAL A 566 -7.98 13.30 -8.83
CA VAL A 566 -7.76 12.20 -7.90
C VAL A 566 -6.98 11.05 -8.54
N ALA A 567 -6.08 10.48 -7.79
CA ALA A 567 -5.37 9.24 -8.11
C ALA A 567 -5.75 8.17 -7.07
N ALA A 568 -5.87 6.90 -7.49
CA ALA A 568 -6.33 5.86 -6.59
C ALA A 568 -5.73 4.48 -6.89
N LYS A 569 -5.64 3.65 -5.86
CA LYS A 569 -5.29 2.24 -5.96
C LYS A 569 -6.10 1.41 -4.99
N THR A 570 -6.72 0.35 -5.50
CA THR A 570 -7.41 -0.66 -4.69
C THR A 570 -6.47 -1.78 -4.26
N GLY A 571 -6.80 -2.43 -3.16
CA GLY A 571 -6.11 -3.60 -2.65
C GLY A 571 -7.08 -4.63 -2.10
N THR A 572 -6.71 -5.90 -2.23
CA THR A 572 -7.42 -7.04 -1.65
C THR A 572 -6.38 -8.06 -1.22
N SER A 573 -6.51 -8.60 -0.02
CA SER A 573 -5.75 -9.76 0.43
C SER A 573 -6.67 -10.96 0.60
N ASN A 574 -6.21 -12.14 0.19
CA ASN A 574 -6.99 -13.37 0.25
C ASN A 574 -6.61 -14.19 1.49
N TYR A 575 -7.55 -14.99 2.00
CA TYR A 575 -7.22 -16.06 2.90
C TYR A 575 -6.44 -17.15 2.19
N ASN A 576 -5.53 -17.82 2.88
CA ASN A 576 -4.91 -19.03 2.34
C ASN A 576 -5.88 -20.22 2.42
N GLU A 577 -5.66 -21.24 1.58
CA GLU A 577 -6.53 -22.42 1.48
C GLU A 577 -6.75 -23.14 2.81
N LYS A 578 -5.71 -23.22 3.67
CA LYS A 578 -5.83 -23.84 5.00
C LYS A 578 -6.79 -23.05 5.89
N THR A 579 -6.78 -21.73 5.83
CA THR A 579 -7.70 -20.87 6.58
C THR A 579 -9.12 -21.01 6.05
N LEU A 580 -9.30 -20.98 4.72
CA LEU A 580 -10.62 -21.20 4.10
C LEU A 580 -11.23 -22.55 4.55
N ALA A 581 -10.44 -23.63 4.46
CA ALA A 581 -10.89 -24.96 4.86
C ALA A 581 -11.15 -25.06 6.38
N LYS A 582 -10.27 -24.49 7.21
CA LYS A 582 -10.40 -24.57 8.68
C LYS A 582 -11.68 -23.91 9.19
N TYR A 583 -12.08 -22.78 8.61
CA TYR A 583 -13.24 -21.99 9.05
C TYR A 583 -14.47 -22.17 8.16
N GLY A 584 -14.45 -23.07 7.16
CA GLY A 584 -15.56 -23.31 6.26
C GLY A 584 -15.93 -22.10 5.39
N LEU A 585 -14.95 -21.27 5.03
CA LEU A 585 -15.16 -20.05 4.24
C LEU A 585 -15.29 -20.39 2.75
N PRO A 586 -16.14 -19.67 1.98
CA PRO A 586 -16.17 -19.84 0.53
C PRO A 586 -14.85 -19.34 -0.10
N SER A 587 -14.51 -19.86 -1.26
CA SER A 587 -13.31 -19.46 -2.03
C SER A 587 -13.29 -17.96 -2.41
N SER A 588 -14.47 -17.32 -2.43
CA SER A 588 -14.62 -15.88 -2.68
C SER A 588 -14.35 -15.00 -1.46
N ALA A 589 -14.16 -15.60 -0.27
CA ALA A 589 -13.88 -14.83 0.94
C ALA A 589 -12.48 -14.20 0.88
N VAL A 590 -12.41 -12.94 1.28
CA VAL A 590 -11.17 -12.15 1.35
C VAL A 590 -10.95 -11.61 2.75
N ASN A 591 -9.68 -11.43 3.11
CA ASN A 591 -9.28 -11.01 4.45
C ASN A 591 -9.37 -9.49 4.62
N ASP A 592 -8.72 -8.75 3.73
CA ASP A 592 -8.61 -7.30 3.82
C ASP A 592 -9.02 -6.65 2.50
N LEU A 593 -9.74 -5.55 2.59
CA LEU A 593 -10.10 -4.69 1.48
C LEU A 593 -9.53 -3.29 1.70
N TRP A 594 -8.86 -2.76 0.71
CA TRP A 594 -8.21 -1.45 0.76
C TRP A 594 -8.60 -0.57 -0.42
N THR A 595 -8.70 0.72 -0.16
CA THR A 595 -8.56 1.77 -1.17
C THR A 595 -7.66 2.86 -0.60
N VAL A 596 -6.63 3.23 -1.35
CA VAL A 596 -5.84 4.42 -1.07
C VAL A 596 -6.02 5.38 -2.22
N ALA A 597 -6.52 6.56 -1.92
CA ALA A 597 -6.77 7.63 -2.88
C ALA A 597 -6.04 8.91 -2.44
N TYR A 598 -5.68 9.75 -3.39
CA TYR A 598 -5.13 11.05 -3.05
C TYR A 598 -5.48 12.09 -4.10
N THR A 599 -5.62 13.30 -3.62
CA THR A 599 -5.78 14.54 -4.38
C THR A 599 -4.49 15.34 -4.27
N PRO A 600 -4.32 16.48 -4.93
CA PRO A 600 -3.19 17.36 -4.67
C PRO A 600 -3.07 17.85 -3.22
N GLN A 601 -4.14 17.79 -2.44
CA GLN A 601 -4.18 18.30 -1.05
C GLN A 601 -4.25 17.22 0.03
N TYR A 602 -4.95 16.11 -0.21
CA TYR A 602 -5.22 15.08 0.79
C TYR A 602 -4.87 13.69 0.29
N SER A 603 -4.26 12.89 1.15
CA SER A 603 -4.08 11.44 0.97
C SER A 603 -4.98 10.69 1.93
N ILE A 604 -5.76 9.75 1.40
CA ILE A 604 -6.81 9.02 2.11
C ILE A 604 -6.51 7.52 2.02
N ALA A 605 -6.28 6.86 3.14
CA ALA A 605 -6.12 5.41 3.19
C ALA A 605 -7.27 4.79 3.97
N LEU A 606 -8.01 3.91 3.32
CA LEU A 606 -9.15 3.18 3.87
C LEU A 606 -8.84 1.68 3.89
N TRP A 607 -9.02 1.06 5.05
CA TRP A 607 -9.12 -0.39 5.24
C TRP A 607 -10.54 -0.76 5.65
N TYR A 608 -11.02 -1.92 5.19
CA TYR A 608 -12.33 -2.50 5.50
C TYR A 608 -12.17 -4.02 5.67
N GLY A 609 -12.72 -4.58 6.73
CA GLY A 609 -12.62 -6.02 7.00
C GLY A 609 -13.22 -6.43 8.34
N TYR A 610 -12.86 -7.64 8.77
CA TYR A 610 -13.25 -8.19 10.07
C TYR A 610 -12.01 -8.44 10.93
N ASP A 611 -12.18 -8.39 12.25
CA ASP A 611 -11.10 -8.69 13.19
C ASP A 611 -10.81 -10.17 13.28
N GLU A 612 -11.87 -10.95 13.32
CA GLU A 612 -11.80 -12.40 13.49
C GLU A 612 -12.26 -13.13 12.24
N VAL A 613 -11.63 -14.27 11.99
CA VAL A 613 -12.03 -15.17 10.91
C VAL A 613 -13.26 -15.96 11.34
N SER A 614 -14.36 -15.80 10.62
CA SER A 614 -15.66 -16.44 10.93
C SER A 614 -16.31 -16.94 9.65
N SER A 615 -17.00 -18.09 9.73
CA SER A 615 -17.85 -18.59 8.65
C SER A 615 -19.11 -17.75 8.41
N GLU A 616 -19.52 -16.98 9.40
CA GLU A 616 -20.70 -16.12 9.36
C GLU A 616 -20.37 -14.70 8.87
N TYR A 617 -19.22 -14.18 9.30
CA TYR A 617 -18.79 -12.80 9.04
C TYR A 617 -17.50 -12.78 8.24
N TYR A 618 -17.62 -12.54 6.94
CA TYR A 618 -16.47 -12.43 6.01
C TYR A 618 -16.75 -11.42 4.89
N SER A 619 -15.68 -10.84 4.35
CA SER A 619 -15.75 -9.97 3.18
C SER A 619 -15.60 -10.79 1.90
N THR A 620 -16.18 -10.29 0.80
CA THR A 620 -15.89 -10.76 -0.56
C THR A 620 -15.26 -9.64 -1.38
N ALA A 621 -14.45 -9.99 -2.37
CA ALA A 621 -13.91 -9.02 -3.32
C ALA A 621 -15.08 -8.36 -4.06
N GLY A 622 -15.33 -7.10 -3.79
CA GLY A 622 -16.48 -6.38 -4.35
C GLY A 622 -16.51 -4.92 -3.93
N THR A 623 -17.67 -4.30 -4.04
CA THR A 623 -17.89 -2.86 -3.91
C THR A 623 -18.03 -2.29 -2.49
N PRO A 624 -18.07 -3.03 -1.36
CA PRO A 624 -18.30 -2.42 -0.05
C PRO A 624 -17.32 -1.29 0.27
N LYS A 625 -16.02 -1.51 0.04
CA LYS A 625 -14.98 -0.50 0.25
C LYS A 625 -15.11 0.68 -0.71
N ASP A 626 -15.56 0.43 -1.95
CA ASP A 626 -15.71 1.47 -2.98
C ASP A 626 -16.88 2.38 -2.64
N ASN A 627 -18.01 1.82 -2.20
CA ASN A 627 -19.15 2.59 -1.73
C ASN A 627 -18.81 3.40 -0.46
N LEU A 628 -18.01 2.81 0.45
CA LEU A 628 -17.54 3.48 1.65
C LEU A 628 -16.60 4.64 1.29
N MET A 629 -15.63 4.43 0.39
CA MET A 629 -14.76 5.48 -0.11
C MET A 629 -15.56 6.58 -0.81
N SER A 630 -16.54 6.24 -1.63
CA SER A 630 -17.42 7.23 -2.28
C SER A 630 -18.18 8.09 -1.27
N ALA A 631 -18.65 7.51 -0.16
CA ALA A 631 -19.27 8.28 0.91
C ALA A 631 -18.29 9.21 1.62
N ILE A 632 -17.05 8.75 1.85
CA ILE A 632 -15.95 9.53 2.44
C ILE A 632 -15.57 10.70 1.53
N MET A 633 -15.41 10.47 0.23
CA MET A 633 -14.99 11.48 -0.74
C MET A 633 -15.92 12.70 -0.82
N ARG A 634 -17.17 12.57 -0.40
CA ARG A 634 -18.13 13.70 -0.32
C ARG A 634 -17.72 14.75 0.72
N TYR A 635 -16.91 14.37 1.70
CA TYR A 635 -16.43 15.26 2.76
C TYR A 635 -15.01 15.78 2.51
N ILE A 636 -14.36 15.31 1.44
CA ILE A 636 -13.06 15.83 1.02
C ILE A 636 -13.27 17.10 0.21
N PRO A 637 -12.64 18.21 0.57
CA PRO A 637 -12.75 19.46 -0.18
C PRO A 637 -12.35 19.28 -1.66
N VAL A 638 -13.20 19.74 -2.57
CA VAL A 638 -12.90 19.69 -4.01
C VAL A 638 -11.97 20.83 -4.37
N SER A 639 -10.83 20.50 -4.93
CA SER A 639 -9.89 21.48 -5.48
C SER A 639 -9.85 21.39 -7.00
N LYS A 640 -9.65 22.55 -7.66
CA LYS A 640 -9.37 22.64 -9.09
C LYS A 640 -7.89 22.40 -9.43
N GLU A 641 -7.05 22.26 -8.43
CA GLU A 641 -5.63 21.97 -8.61
C GLU A 641 -5.42 20.62 -9.29
N LYS A 642 -4.42 20.58 -10.16
CA LYS A 642 -3.95 19.34 -10.79
C LYS A 642 -2.63 18.91 -10.17
N PHE A 643 -2.31 17.64 -10.29
CA PHE A 643 -0.97 17.17 -9.95
C PHE A 643 0.06 17.89 -10.83
N LYS A 644 1.07 18.49 -10.19
CA LYS A 644 2.07 19.30 -10.88
C LYS A 644 3.09 18.40 -11.58
N LYS A 645 3.10 18.46 -12.93
CA LYS A 645 4.15 17.79 -13.72
C LYS A 645 5.48 18.52 -13.54
N PRO A 646 6.53 17.87 -13.03
CA PRO A 646 7.85 18.46 -12.92
C PRO A 646 8.56 18.56 -14.29
N SER A 647 9.53 19.44 -14.41
CA SER A 647 10.37 19.56 -15.61
C SER A 647 11.22 18.31 -15.89
N SER A 648 11.43 17.48 -14.87
CA SER A 648 12.10 16.18 -14.98
C SER A 648 11.27 15.11 -15.71
N VAL A 649 10.01 15.41 -16.10
CA VAL A 649 9.13 14.50 -16.83
C VAL A 649 8.71 15.09 -18.16
N VAL A 650 8.88 14.30 -19.21
CA VAL A 650 8.46 14.64 -20.57
C VAL A 650 7.38 13.68 -21.07
N GLU A 651 6.55 14.18 -21.96
CA GLU A 651 5.51 13.44 -22.66
C GLU A 651 5.99 13.11 -24.07
N ALA A 652 5.81 11.88 -24.52
CA ALA A 652 6.18 11.48 -25.87
C ALA A 652 5.14 10.50 -26.46
N GLN A 653 4.92 10.61 -27.78
CA GLN A 653 4.18 9.61 -28.50
C GLN A 653 5.07 8.40 -28.81
N VAL A 654 4.53 7.22 -28.61
CA VAL A 654 5.20 5.93 -28.85
C VAL A 654 4.31 5.03 -29.70
N GLU A 655 4.94 4.20 -30.52
CA GLU A 655 4.22 3.13 -31.22
C GLU A 655 4.05 1.92 -30.30
N TYR A 656 2.80 1.54 -30.08
CA TYR A 656 2.47 0.39 -29.23
C TYR A 656 3.08 -0.91 -29.76
N GLY A 657 3.77 -1.64 -28.89
CA GLY A 657 4.46 -2.89 -29.23
C GLY A 657 5.86 -2.69 -29.79
N SER A 658 6.40 -1.46 -29.82
CA SER A 658 7.83 -1.22 -30.07
C SER A 658 8.64 -1.44 -28.80
N TRP A 659 9.86 -2.04 -28.92
CA TRP A 659 10.80 -2.18 -27.81
C TRP A 659 12.26 -2.20 -28.31
N PRO A 660 13.17 -1.39 -27.77
CA PRO A 660 12.83 -0.26 -26.85
C PRO A 660 11.72 0.63 -27.41
N ALA A 661 11.16 1.51 -26.54
CA ALA A 661 10.13 2.44 -26.98
C ALA A 661 10.61 3.27 -28.18
N GLN A 662 9.80 3.38 -29.23
CA GLN A 662 10.11 4.13 -30.44
C GLN A 662 8.98 5.08 -30.80
N LYS A 663 9.32 6.23 -31.41
CA LYS A 663 8.35 7.19 -31.94
C LYS A 663 7.50 6.55 -33.03
N PRO A 664 6.21 6.90 -33.15
CA PRO A 664 5.44 6.50 -34.32
C PRO A 664 5.99 7.15 -35.58
N SER A 665 5.91 6.49 -36.71
CA SER A 665 6.12 7.10 -38.00
C SER A 665 4.88 7.96 -38.39
N GLU A 666 4.99 8.82 -39.40
CA GLU A 666 3.86 9.59 -39.95
C GLU A 666 2.71 8.72 -40.49
N TYR A 667 3.00 7.42 -40.74
CA TYR A 667 2.07 6.44 -41.26
C TYR A 667 1.56 5.45 -40.19
N THR A 668 1.99 5.55 -38.94
CA THR A 668 1.53 4.64 -37.90
C THR A 668 0.03 4.82 -37.65
N PRO A 669 -0.78 3.75 -37.68
CA PRO A 669 -2.21 3.81 -37.37
C PRO A 669 -2.47 4.46 -36.01
N SER A 670 -3.50 5.30 -35.92
CA SER A 670 -3.79 6.11 -34.72
C SER A 670 -4.09 5.28 -33.47
N ASP A 671 -4.68 4.10 -33.63
CA ASP A 671 -4.95 3.14 -32.54
C ASP A 671 -3.67 2.56 -31.90
N LEU A 672 -2.57 2.54 -32.67
CA LEU A 672 -1.25 2.13 -32.21
C LEU A 672 -0.38 3.29 -31.67
N ILE A 673 -0.84 4.52 -31.73
CA ILE A 673 -0.13 5.68 -31.16
C ILE A 673 -0.59 5.87 -29.70
N LYS A 674 0.36 5.75 -28.76
CA LYS A 674 0.10 5.98 -27.35
C LYS A 674 0.89 7.20 -26.89
N THR A 675 0.26 8.04 -26.07
CA THR A 675 0.93 9.14 -25.39
C THR A 675 1.37 8.68 -24.00
N GLU A 676 2.67 8.68 -23.75
CA GLU A 676 3.25 8.15 -22.52
C GLU A 676 4.31 9.07 -21.92
N TYR A 677 4.63 8.88 -20.66
CA TYR A 677 5.48 9.77 -19.87
C TYR A 677 6.81 9.09 -19.52
N PHE A 678 7.88 9.88 -19.61
CA PHE A 678 9.27 9.46 -19.43
C PHE A 678 9.98 10.42 -18.48
N THR A 679 10.99 9.92 -17.77
CA THR A 679 11.98 10.81 -17.16
C THR A 679 12.73 11.52 -18.28
N SER A 680 12.90 12.83 -18.16
CA SER A 680 13.56 13.66 -19.16
C SER A 680 14.94 13.12 -19.55
N GLY A 681 15.19 12.94 -20.84
CA GLY A 681 16.40 12.32 -21.39
C GLY A 681 16.30 10.80 -21.58
N THR A 682 15.17 10.17 -21.22
CA THR A 682 14.93 8.73 -21.46
C THR A 682 13.78 8.49 -22.47
N GLU A 683 13.20 9.54 -23.00
CA GLU A 683 12.15 9.46 -24.04
C GLU A 683 12.72 8.90 -25.34
N PRO A 684 11.89 8.22 -26.17
CA PRO A 684 12.36 7.62 -27.43
C PRO A 684 12.85 8.68 -28.41
N THR A 685 14.00 8.45 -28.99
CA THR A 685 14.59 9.30 -30.05
C THR A 685 14.38 8.70 -31.44
N GLU A 686 14.38 7.38 -31.55
CA GLU A 686 14.25 6.60 -32.78
C GLU A 686 12.81 6.45 -33.21
N THR A 687 12.55 6.52 -34.52
CA THR A 687 11.24 6.25 -35.13
C THR A 687 11.11 4.76 -35.41
N SER A 688 9.93 4.17 -35.11
CA SER A 688 9.65 2.78 -35.41
C SER A 688 9.70 2.49 -36.92
N PRO A 689 10.45 1.47 -37.33
CA PRO A 689 10.48 1.10 -38.74
C PRO A 689 9.23 0.33 -39.21
N ARG A 690 8.31 -0.02 -38.27
CA ARG A 690 7.16 -0.90 -38.58
C ARG A 690 6.24 -0.34 -39.66
N PHE A 691 5.95 0.95 -39.59
CA PHE A 691 5.11 1.67 -40.56
C PHE A 691 5.92 2.73 -41.31
N ALA A 692 7.22 2.57 -41.41
CA ALA A 692 8.02 3.44 -42.26
C ALA A 692 7.54 3.39 -43.71
N LYS A 693 7.77 4.47 -44.45
CA LYS A 693 7.48 4.52 -45.89
C LYS A 693 8.21 3.37 -46.61
N LEU A 694 7.49 2.63 -47.40
CA LEU A 694 8.03 1.51 -48.13
C LEU A 694 9.01 1.97 -49.23
N ALA A 695 10.04 1.19 -49.48
CA ALA A 695 11.01 1.47 -50.52
C ALA A 695 10.45 1.21 -51.91
N ASP A 696 10.82 2.03 -52.88
CA ASP A 696 10.45 1.87 -54.25
C ASP A 696 10.99 0.54 -54.83
N VAL A 697 10.28 -0.03 -55.80
CA VAL A 697 10.75 -1.15 -56.60
C VAL A 697 11.99 -0.70 -57.39
N LYS A 698 12.86 -1.64 -57.70
CA LYS A 698 14.10 -1.40 -58.49
C LYS A 698 14.02 -2.11 -59.83
N ASN A 699 14.77 -1.59 -60.80
CA ASN A 699 14.92 -2.25 -62.12
C ASN A 699 13.58 -2.58 -62.82
N LEU A 700 12.56 -1.70 -62.65
CA LEU A 700 11.31 -1.86 -63.36
C LEU A 700 11.56 -1.86 -64.87
N LYS A 701 11.18 -2.93 -65.56
CA LYS A 701 11.26 -3.09 -67.01
C LYS A 701 9.87 -3.43 -67.58
N SER A 702 9.61 -2.90 -68.73
CA SER A 702 8.43 -3.25 -69.51
C SER A 702 8.84 -3.86 -70.84
N SER A 703 8.09 -4.84 -71.30
CA SER A 703 8.22 -5.42 -72.64
C SER A 703 6.82 -5.62 -73.23
N GLU A 704 6.65 -5.14 -74.47
CA GLU A 704 5.41 -5.37 -75.22
C GLU A 704 5.37 -6.82 -75.69
N THR A 705 4.22 -7.45 -75.51
CA THR A 705 3.96 -8.86 -75.92
C THR A 705 2.63 -8.91 -76.63
N SER A 706 2.35 -9.99 -77.35
CA SER A 706 1.05 -10.20 -77.94
C SER A 706 -0.11 -10.29 -76.91
N SER A 707 0.20 -10.50 -75.69
CA SER A 707 -0.81 -10.59 -74.60
C SER A 707 -0.86 -9.37 -73.71
N GLY A 708 -0.20 -8.24 -74.06
CA GLY A 708 -0.19 -7.00 -73.27
C GLY A 708 1.22 -6.52 -72.89
N ILE A 709 1.34 -5.60 -71.95
CA ILE A 709 2.61 -5.07 -71.44
C ILE A 709 3.05 -5.89 -70.24
N LYS A 710 4.08 -6.70 -70.38
CA LYS A 710 4.70 -7.46 -69.32
C LYS A 710 5.66 -6.57 -68.53
N LEU A 711 5.47 -6.50 -67.20
CA LEU A 711 6.28 -5.80 -66.24
C LEU A 711 7.11 -6.77 -65.42
N THR A 712 8.34 -6.43 -65.11
CA THR A 712 9.19 -7.15 -64.18
C THR A 712 9.98 -6.13 -63.36
N TRP A 713 10.21 -6.44 -62.10
CA TRP A 713 10.95 -5.58 -61.20
C TRP A 713 11.67 -6.38 -60.11
N ASP A 714 12.64 -5.75 -59.49
CA ASP A 714 13.28 -6.22 -58.27
C ASP A 714 12.71 -5.47 -57.05
N ALA A 715 12.53 -6.17 -55.95
CA ALA A 715 12.15 -5.59 -54.71
C ALA A 715 12.58 -6.51 -53.55
N SER A 716 12.82 -5.91 -52.37
CA SER A 716 13.04 -6.63 -51.12
C SER A 716 11.80 -6.50 -50.25
N THR A 717 11.41 -7.60 -49.62
CA THR A 717 10.40 -7.56 -48.54
C THR A 717 10.96 -6.75 -47.40
N PRO A 718 10.17 -5.84 -46.77
CA PRO A 718 10.63 -5.08 -45.61
C PRO A 718 11.13 -6.03 -44.51
N GLU A 719 12.28 -5.71 -43.91
CA GLU A 719 12.89 -6.55 -42.85
C GLU A 719 11.92 -6.77 -41.67
N VAL A 720 11.13 -5.75 -41.35
CA VAL A 720 10.15 -5.76 -40.24
C VAL A 720 9.08 -6.84 -40.39
N LEU A 721 8.89 -7.41 -41.59
CA LEU A 721 7.97 -8.51 -41.87
C LEU A 721 8.66 -9.87 -41.76
N SER A 722 9.98 -9.94 -41.66
CA SER A 722 10.70 -11.22 -41.66
C SER A 722 10.57 -11.94 -40.34
N ASP A 723 10.52 -13.27 -40.36
CA ASP A 723 10.55 -14.12 -39.17
C ASP A 723 11.80 -13.90 -38.35
N ALA A 724 12.94 -13.59 -38.95
CA ALA A 724 14.19 -13.30 -38.25
C ALA A 724 14.07 -12.03 -37.44
N TYR A 725 13.51 -10.96 -37.99
CA TYR A 725 13.25 -9.70 -37.28
C TYR A 725 12.27 -9.91 -36.13
N LEU A 726 11.14 -10.54 -36.39
CA LEU A 726 10.13 -10.80 -35.36
C LEU A 726 10.67 -11.65 -34.21
N LYS A 727 11.43 -12.70 -34.52
CA LYS A 727 12.11 -13.53 -33.51
C LYS A 727 13.09 -12.70 -32.70
N LYS A 728 13.91 -11.85 -33.33
CA LYS A 728 14.86 -10.97 -32.67
C LYS A 728 14.13 -9.96 -31.76
N LEU A 729 13.07 -9.32 -32.26
CA LEU A 729 12.25 -8.35 -31.51
C LEU A 729 11.69 -9.00 -30.24
N PHE A 730 11.00 -10.13 -30.39
CA PHE A 730 10.32 -10.80 -29.28
C PHE A 730 11.21 -11.72 -28.44
N SER A 731 12.49 -11.89 -28.77
CA SER A 731 13.46 -12.61 -27.92
C SER A 731 13.95 -11.80 -26.71
N GLN A 732 13.63 -10.50 -26.66
CA GLN A 732 14.05 -9.64 -25.56
C GLN A 732 13.35 -10.03 -24.25
N SER A 733 14.07 -9.90 -23.14
CA SER A 733 13.63 -10.38 -21.79
C SER A 733 12.31 -9.80 -21.32
N VAL A 734 11.97 -8.60 -21.76
CA VAL A 734 10.71 -7.91 -21.41
C VAL A 734 9.47 -8.69 -21.86
N PHE A 735 9.59 -9.45 -22.97
CA PHE A 735 8.47 -10.23 -23.52
C PHE A 735 8.29 -11.60 -22.82
N GLY A 736 9.23 -12.04 -21.98
CA GLY A 736 9.13 -13.31 -21.25
C GLY A 736 9.38 -14.54 -22.13
N LYS A 737 8.72 -15.65 -21.78
CA LYS A 737 8.90 -16.95 -22.47
C LYS A 737 7.85 -17.25 -23.55
N GLY A 738 6.67 -16.64 -23.47
CA GLY A 738 5.53 -16.86 -24.40
C GLY A 738 5.62 -16.10 -25.72
N THR A 739 6.81 -15.93 -26.28
CA THR A 739 7.08 -15.02 -27.43
C THR A 739 6.52 -15.50 -28.79
N SER A 740 6.26 -16.78 -28.93
CA SER A 740 5.66 -17.31 -30.16
C SER A 740 4.27 -16.72 -30.48
N ASN A 741 3.46 -16.49 -29.46
CA ASN A 741 2.15 -15.90 -29.62
C ASN A 741 2.22 -14.48 -30.19
N PHE A 742 3.16 -13.65 -29.72
CA PHE A 742 3.34 -12.28 -30.25
C PHE A 742 3.80 -12.27 -31.71
N ILE A 743 4.61 -13.25 -32.10
CA ILE A 743 5.00 -13.41 -33.50
C ILE A 743 3.77 -13.72 -34.34
N GLU A 744 2.95 -14.68 -33.94
CA GLU A 744 1.73 -15.06 -34.64
C GLU A 744 0.66 -13.93 -34.65
N GLU A 745 0.47 -13.25 -33.55
CA GLU A 745 -0.38 -12.06 -33.46
C GLU A 745 0.08 -10.95 -34.45
N ARG A 746 1.40 -10.71 -34.52
CA ARG A 746 1.95 -9.74 -35.48
C ARG A 746 1.77 -10.19 -36.93
N LYS A 747 1.97 -11.46 -37.22
CA LYS A 747 1.72 -12.04 -38.56
C LYS A 747 0.23 -11.95 -38.93
N SER A 748 -0.64 -12.26 -37.99
CA SER A 748 -2.09 -12.16 -38.18
C SER A 748 -2.52 -10.71 -38.44
N TYR A 749 -1.99 -9.74 -37.68
CA TYR A 749 -2.23 -8.33 -37.95
C TYR A 749 -1.76 -7.92 -39.35
N ASN A 750 -0.57 -8.34 -39.76
CA ASN A 750 -0.01 -8.03 -41.07
C ASN A 750 -0.85 -8.63 -42.19
N ALA A 751 -1.33 -9.85 -42.05
CA ALA A 751 -2.16 -10.53 -43.04
C ALA A 751 -3.60 -9.98 -43.09
N GLY A 752 -4.21 -9.76 -41.95
CA GLY A 752 -5.61 -9.31 -41.82
C GLY A 752 -5.76 -7.80 -42.04
N THR A 753 -5.19 -7.00 -41.08
CA THR A 753 -5.38 -5.55 -41.05
C THR A 753 -4.64 -4.85 -42.19
N LEU A 754 -3.37 -5.21 -42.46
CA LEU A 754 -2.62 -4.62 -43.55
C LEU A 754 -2.95 -5.28 -44.91
N GLY A 755 -3.48 -6.48 -44.94
CA GLY A 755 -3.84 -7.22 -46.16
C GLY A 755 -2.65 -7.84 -46.90
N GLY A 756 -1.53 -8.05 -46.21
CA GLY A 756 -0.31 -8.56 -46.82
C GLY A 756 0.48 -7.52 -47.63
N TYR A 757 1.77 -7.79 -47.79
CA TYR A 757 2.70 -6.94 -48.54
C TYR A 757 2.75 -7.38 -50.02
N GLY A 758 2.77 -6.46 -50.95
CA GLY A 758 2.85 -6.70 -52.38
C GLY A 758 3.10 -5.41 -53.17
N TYR A 759 2.54 -5.39 -54.39
CA TYR A 759 2.78 -4.30 -55.34
C TYR A 759 1.45 -3.88 -55.98
N GLY A 760 1.12 -2.62 -55.83
CA GLY A 760 0.02 -2.00 -56.60
C GLY A 760 0.46 -1.62 -57.98
N ILE A 761 -0.32 -1.94 -59.00
CA ILE A 761 -0.11 -1.63 -60.39
C ILE A 761 -1.06 -0.49 -60.74
N TYR A 762 -0.53 0.67 -61.10
CA TYR A 762 -1.30 1.88 -61.43
C TYR A 762 -1.09 2.19 -62.89
N VAL A 763 -2.16 2.39 -63.62
CA VAL A 763 -2.14 2.82 -65.05
C VAL A 763 -2.74 4.23 -65.11
N ASN A 764 -1.95 5.16 -65.61
CA ASN A 764 -2.34 6.59 -65.67
C ASN A 764 -2.86 7.13 -64.33
N GLY A 765 -2.26 6.68 -63.23
CA GLY A 765 -2.62 7.09 -61.87
C GLY A 765 -3.71 6.25 -61.18
N THR A 766 -4.42 5.40 -61.92
CA THR A 766 -5.49 4.54 -61.38
C THR A 766 -4.96 3.13 -61.07
N GLU A 767 -5.25 2.59 -59.90
CA GLU A 767 -4.89 1.23 -59.50
C GLU A 767 -5.73 0.24 -60.33
N VAL A 768 -5.05 -0.67 -61.07
CA VAL A 768 -5.69 -1.68 -61.91
C VAL A 768 -5.47 -3.10 -61.33
N ALA A 769 -4.47 -3.31 -60.52
CA ALA A 769 -4.24 -4.60 -59.88
C ALA A 769 -3.33 -4.46 -58.65
N PHE A 770 -3.45 -5.45 -57.75
CA PHE A 770 -2.49 -5.74 -56.68
C PHE A 770 -1.90 -7.16 -56.87
N THR A 771 -0.60 -7.32 -56.74
CA THR A 771 0.08 -8.59 -56.90
C THR A 771 1.16 -8.78 -55.83
N THR A 772 1.38 -10.02 -55.40
CA THR A 772 2.52 -10.41 -54.54
C THR A 772 3.73 -10.84 -55.38
N ASN A 773 3.54 -11.05 -56.69
CA ASN A 773 4.61 -11.44 -57.58
C ASN A 773 5.42 -10.22 -58.02
N LYS A 774 6.70 -10.43 -58.37
CA LYS A 774 7.59 -9.37 -58.89
C LYS A 774 7.45 -9.20 -60.41
N ASN A 775 6.31 -9.56 -60.95
CA ASN A 775 5.94 -9.39 -62.33
C ASN A 775 4.42 -9.25 -62.47
N TYR A 776 3.99 -8.61 -63.54
CA TYR A 776 2.58 -8.44 -63.89
C TYR A 776 2.45 -8.22 -65.38
N THR A 777 1.38 -8.71 -66.02
CA THR A 777 1.07 -8.41 -67.42
C THR A 777 -0.20 -7.56 -67.45
N TYR A 778 -0.03 -6.28 -67.83
CA TYR A 778 -1.16 -5.39 -68.02
C TYR A 778 -1.78 -5.66 -69.40
N ARG A 779 -3.08 -5.90 -69.43
CA ARG A 779 -3.89 -6.06 -70.64
C ARG A 779 -4.82 -4.82 -70.71
N ALA A 780 -4.72 -4.07 -71.84
CA ALA A 780 -5.56 -2.89 -71.97
C ALA A 780 -6.78 -3.26 -72.80
N ASN A 781 -7.90 -2.65 -72.47
CA ASN A 781 -9.14 -2.75 -73.26
C ASN A 781 -9.10 -1.86 -74.52
N ARG A 782 -8.27 -0.81 -74.60
CA ARG A 782 -8.11 0.11 -75.73
C ARG A 782 -6.62 0.34 -75.99
N SER A 783 -6.30 0.48 -77.34
CA SER A 783 -4.94 0.81 -77.75
C SER A 783 -4.60 2.25 -77.37
N GLY A 784 -3.39 2.53 -76.85
CA GLY A 784 -2.91 3.88 -76.50
C GLY A 784 -1.63 3.89 -75.72
N ASN A 785 -1.12 5.11 -75.55
CA ASN A 785 0.05 5.30 -74.66
C ASN A 785 -0.39 5.23 -73.20
N VAL A 786 0.28 4.47 -72.41
CA VAL A 786 0.03 4.32 -70.97
C VAL A 786 1.29 4.55 -70.17
N GLU A 787 1.13 5.15 -69.00
CA GLU A 787 2.17 5.22 -68.00
C GLU A 787 1.80 4.22 -66.90
N ILE A 788 2.64 3.21 -66.69
CA ILE A 788 2.40 2.19 -65.67
C ILE A 788 3.36 2.40 -64.50
N THR A 789 2.80 2.67 -63.31
CA THR A 789 3.55 2.82 -62.09
C THR A 789 3.39 1.58 -61.22
N VAL A 790 4.51 1.05 -60.68
CA VAL A 790 4.52 -0.02 -59.73
C VAL A 790 4.90 0.56 -58.35
N LYS A 791 4.02 0.41 -57.34
CA LYS A 791 4.27 0.82 -55.95
C LYS A 791 4.38 -0.39 -55.05
N ALA A 792 5.38 -0.42 -54.18
CA ALA A 792 5.36 -1.35 -53.09
C ALA A 792 4.36 -0.87 -52.02
N GLU A 793 3.43 -1.70 -51.59
CA GLU A 793 2.36 -1.33 -50.69
C GLU A 793 1.75 -2.54 -49.96
N TYR A 794 0.96 -2.27 -48.93
CA TYR A 794 0.05 -3.25 -48.34
C TYR A 794 -1.31 -3.20 -49.04
N LYS A 795 -1.95 -4.35 -49.21
CA LYS A 795 -3.23 -4.43 -49.95
C LYS A 795 -4.31 -3.52 -49.37
N ASN A 796 -4.45 -3.52 -48.02
CA ASN A 796 -5.51 -2.80 -47.30
C ASN A 796 -4.99 -1.55 -46.59
N PHE A 797 -3.68 -1.24 -46.66
CA PHE A 797 -3.07 -0.10 -46.01
C PHE A 797 -2.10 0.63 -46.95
N LYS A 798 -2.61 1.61 -47.64
CA LYS A 798 -1.87 2.33 -48.69
C LYS A 798 -1.11 3.56 -48.15
N ALA A 799 -1.32 3.96 -46.86
CA ALA A 799 -0.77 5.20 -46.31
C ALA A 799 0.74 5.27 -46.46
N ASN A 800 1.48 4.18 -46.17
CA ASN A 800 2.93 4.14 -46.26
C ASN A 800 3.46 3.52 -47.57
N ALA A 801 2.64 3.47 -48.63
CA ALA A 801 3.07 2.96 -49.94
C ALA A 801 4.30 3.75 -50.47
N SER A 802 5.13 3.06 -51.24
CA SER A 802 6.29 3.69 -51.89
C SER A 802 5.84 4.80 -52.88
N ASN A 803 6.77 5.65 -53.28
CA ASN A 803 6.44 6.68 -54.31
C ASN A 803 6.04 5.99 -55.63
N GLY A 804 6.64 4.87 -55.94
CA GLY A 804 6.44 4.09 -57.14
C GLY A 804 7.44 4.45 -58.25
N VAL A 805 7.63 3.52 -59.12
CA VAL A 805 8.49 3.66 -60.29
C VAL A 805 7.62 3.46 -61.54
N SER A 806 7.76 4.36 -62.47
CA SER A 806 6.93 4.35 -63.68
C SER A 806 7.72 3.95 -64.94
N VAL A 807 7.02 3.28 -65.86
CA VAL A 807 7.47 3.03 -67.21
C VAL A 807 6.38 3.45 -68.21
N LYS A 808 6.78 3.89 -69.40
CA LYS A 808 5.87 4.20 -70.46
C LYS A 808 5.82 3.03 -71.46
N GLY A 809 4.70 2.73 -71.98
CA GLY A 809 4.49 1.67 -72.98
C GLY A 809 3.30 2.01 -73.91
N LYS A 810 3.24 1.30 -75.02
CA LYS A 810 2.09 1.40 -75.90
C LYS A 810 1.24 0.16 -75.71
N ALA A 811 0.09 0.34 -75.12
CA ALA A 811 -0.84 -0.77 -74.92
C ALA A 811 -1.54 -1.06 -76.25
N VAL A 812 -1.57 -2.34 -76.65
CA VAL A 812 -2.37 -2.84 -77.77
C VAL A 812 -3.67 -3.31 -77.16
N GLY A 813 -4.76 -2.65 -77.40
CA GLY A 813 -6.08 -3.14 -77.07
C GLY A 813 -6.42 -4.39 -77.83
N ASN A 814 -6.93 -5.40 -77.19
CA ASN A 814 -7.67 -6.42 -77.91
C ASN A 814 -8.96 -5.72 -78.42
N GLU A 815 -8.93 -5.26 -79.70
CA GLU A 815 -10.15 -4.91 -80.32
C GLU A 815 -10.89 -6.23 -80.61
N THR A 816 -11.58 -6.75 -79.61
CA THR A 816 -12.78 -7.57 -79.90
C THR A 816 -13.84 -6.52 -80.29
N VAL A 817 -14.31 -6.66 -81.54
CA VAL A 817 -15.47 -5.99 -82.03
C VAL A 817 -16.56 -5.99 -81.00
N ASP A 818 -16.89 -4.78 -80.46
CA ASP A 818 -18.02 -4.60 -79.56
C ASP A 818 -19.27 -5.07 -80.36
N ASN A 819 -19.71 -6.25 -80.13
CA ASN A 819 -21.12 -6.55 -80.11
C ASN A 819 -21.46 -6.84 -78.69
N ASP A 820 -22.37 -6.00 -78.21
CA ASP A 820 -23.24 -6.16 -77.00
C ASP A 820 -22.79 -5.49 -75.75
N ASP A 821 -23.62 -4.54 -75.37
CA ASP A 821 -23.94 -4.04 -74.07
C ASP A 821 -23.84 -5.15 -73.01
N GLU A 822 -22.69 -5.33 -72.35
CA GLU A 822 -22.66 -6.02 -71.09
C GLU A 822 -23.21 -5.13 -70.02
N ASP A 823 -24.50 -5.22 -69.80
CA ASP A 823 -25.23 -4.72 -68.67
C ASP A 823 -24.46 -5.15 -67.39
N ASN A 824 -23.73 -4.27 -66.78
CA ASN A 824 -22.92 -4.59 -65.57
C ASN A 824 -23.82 -4.66 -64.33
N LEU A 825 -23.95 -5.85 -63.74
CA LEU A 825 -24.60 -6.04 -62.45
C LEU A 825 -23.71 -5.50 -61.33
N ILE A 826 -24.02 -4.28 -60.89
CA ILE A 826 -23.30 -3.61 -59.76
C ILE A 826 -24.07 -3.84 -58.47
N VAL A 827 -23.42 -4.49 -57.48
CA VAL A 827 -23.96 -4.70 -56.14
C VAL A 827 -23.18 -3.87 -55.15
N SER A 828 -23.86 -2.93 -54.47
CA SER A 828 -23.28 -2.09 -53.42
C SER A 828 -23.95 -2.38 -52.09
N VAL A 829 -23.17 -2.70 -51.09
CA VAL A 829 -23.67 -2.83 -49.70
C VAL A 829 -23.90 -1.43 -49.16
N VAL A 830 -25.09 -1.15 -48.64
CA VAL A 830 -25.42 0.13 -48.01
C VAL A 830 -24.52 0.34 -46.80
N ASN A 831 -23.82 1.46 -46.80
CA ASN A 831 -22.86 1.78 -45.70
C ASN A 831 -23.63 2.01 -44.41
N SER A 832 -23.49 1.13 -43.45
CA SER A 832 -24.10 1.21 -42.12
C SER A 832 -23.08 0.82 -41.06
N ASN A 833 -23.43 1.08 -39.81
CA ASN A 833 -22.60 0.69 -38.64
C ASN A 833 -22.07 -0.75 -38.79
N SER A 834 -20.80 -0.94 -38.52
CA SER A 834 -20.17 -2.26 -38.45
C SER A 834 -20.17 -2.85 -37.02
N LYS A 835 -20.60 -2.10 -36.02
CA LYS A 835 -20.64 -2.48 -34.59
C LYS A 835 -22.06 -2.42 -34.09
N PHE A 836 -22.49 -3.46 -33.38
CA PHE A 836 -23.84 -3.62 -32.83
C PHE A 836 -23.74 -4.29 -31.46
N SER A 837 -24.59 -3.89 -30.54
CA SER A 837 -24.78 -4.65 -29.30
C SER A 837 -25.50 -5.97 -29.60
N LEU A 838 -25.23 -7.02 -28.82
CA LEU A 838 -25.92 -8.31 -28.96
C LEU A 838 -27.43 -8.13 -28.99
N GLY A 839 -28.10 -8.73 -29.97
CA GLY A 839 -29.56 -8.62 -30.15
C GLY A 839 -30.06 -7.28 -30.73
N SER A 840 -29.17 -6.40 -31.23
CA SER A 840 -29.55 -5.09 -31.79
C SER A 840 -29.17 -4.86 -33.25
N TYR A 841 -28.84 -5.93 -33.97
CA TYR A 841 -28.45 -5.84 -35.40
C TYR A 841 -29.65 -5.45 -36.28
N SER A 842 -29.41 -4.49 -37.19
CA SER A 842 -30.31 -4.15 -38.27
C SER A 842 -29.53 -4.10 -39.59
N ASP A 843 -30.03 -4.81 -40.62
CA ASP A 843 -29.37 -4.86 -41.93
C ASP A 843 -29.77 -3.66 -42.80
N ALA A 844 -28.81 -2.81 -43.12
CA ALA A 844 -29.05 -1.71 -44.04
C ALA A 844 -29.28 -2.14 -45.51
N GLY A 845 -29.09 -3.43 -45.81
CA GLY A 845 -29.32 -4.02 -47.10
C GLY A 845 -28.25 -3.74 -48.16
N ILE A 846 -28.58 -4.03 -49.40
CA ILE A 846 -27.75 -3.74 -50.58
C ILE A 846 -28.54 -3.03 -51.63
N VAL A 847 -27.84 -2.32 -52.51
CA VAL A 847 -28.41 -1.74 -53.72
C VAL A 847 -27.84 -2.47 -54.90
N VAL A 848 -28.70 -2.92 -55.78
CA VAL A 848 -28.35 -3.65 -57.02
C VAL A 848 -28.71 -2.75 -58.22
N LYS A 849 -27.73 -2.48 -59.05
CA LYS A 849 -27.91 -1.69 -60.25
C LYS A 849 -27.49 -2.48 -61.50
N VAL A 850 -28.25 -2.30 -62.58
CA VAL A 850 -27.89 -2.72 -63.90
C VAL A 850 -28.02 -1.48 -64.82
N ASP A 851 -26.94 -1.07 -65.50
CA ASP A 851 -26.87 0.14 -66.30
C ASP A 851 -27.38 1.39 -65.59
N ASP A 852 -26.89 1.56 -64.34
CA ASP A 852 -27.29 2.64 -63.40
C ASP A 852 -28.76 2.63 -62.96
N LYS A 853 -29.59 1.70 -63.48
CA LYS A 853 -30.95 1.52 -62.99
C LYS A 853 -30.97 0.68 -61.73
N ASP A 854 -31.69 1.09 -60.72
CA ASP A 854 -31.89 0.35 -59.48
C ASP A 854 -32.87 -0.82 -59.73
N VAL A 855 -32.35 -2.04 -59.64
CA VAL A 855 -33.08 -3.31 -59.80
C VAL A 855 -33.15 -4.13 -58.56
N THR A 856 -32.86 -3.50 -57.37
CA THR A 856 -32.80 -4.21 -56.06
C THR A 856 -34.06 -4.99 -55.77
N GLN A 857 -35.23 -4.42 -56.01
CA GLN A 857 -36.52 -5.03 -55.74
C GLN A 857 -36.82 -6.22 -56.67
N SER A 858 -36.21 -6.26 -57.83
CA SER A 858 -36.40 -7.31 -58.87
C SER A 858 -35.32 -8.39 -58.82
N SER A 859 -34.29 -8.17 -58.01
CA SER A 859 -33.16 -9.10 -57.85
C SER A 859 -33.47 -10.19 -56.84
N ASN A 860 -33.00 -11.39 -57.08
CA ASN A 860 -33.04 -12.46 -56.07
C ASN A 860 -31.81 -12.34 -55.18
N ILE A 861 -32.03 -12.04 -53.89
CA ILE A 861 -30.97 -11.84 -52.92
C ILE A 861 -31.03 -12.95 -51.89
N LYS A 862 -29.93 -13.72 -51.76
CA LYS A 862 -29.72 -14.70 -50.69
C LYS A 862 -28.69 -14.15 -49.70
N TYR A 863 -28.99 -14.27 -48.45
CA TYR A 863 -28.17 -13.82 -47.32
C TYR A 863 -27.57 -15.04 -46.63
N SER A 864 -26.30 -14.97 -46.23
CA SER A 864 -25.74 -16.04 -45.41
C SER A 864 -24.78 -15.46 -44.36
N ILE A 865 -24.70 -16.15 -43.26
CA ILE A 865 -23.76 -15.84 -42.16
C ILE A 865 -23.09 -17.13 -41.72
N ASP A 866 -21.81 -17.07 -41.37
CA ASP A 866 -21.07 -18.16 -40.73
C ASP A 866 -21.03 -17.93 -39.22
N VAL A 867 -21.52 -18.92 -38.48
CA VAL A 867 -21.47 -18.94 -37.02
C VAL A 867 -20.82 -20.25 -36.60
N ASN A 868 -19.63 -20.16 -35.99
CA ASN A 868 -18.85 -21.31 -35.51
C ASN A 868 -18.55 -22.37 -36.58
N GLY A 869 -18.24 -21.94 -37.83
CA GLY A 869 -17.93 -22.82 -38.95
C GLY A 869 -19.15 -23.45 -39.62
N LYS A 870 -20.35 -23.03 -39.24
CA LYS A 870 -21.59 -23.46 -39.92
C LYS A 870 -22.21 -22.26 -40.65
N THR A 871 -22.25 -22.33 -41.97
CA THR A 871 -22.88 -21.32 -42.82
C THR A 871 -24.37 -21.61 -42.95
N GLU A 872 -25.19 -20.63 -42.55
CA GLU A 872 -26.64 -20.70 -42.74
C GLU A 872 -27.09 -19.65 -43.75
N THR A 873 -28.09 -20.01 -44.61
CA THR A 873 -28.55 -19.16 -45.72
C THR A 873 -30.01 -18.76 -45.50
N TYR A 874 -30.33 -17.50 -45.76
CA TYR A 874 -31.66 -16.89 -45.58
C TYR A 874 -32.12 -16.22 -46.87
N ASN A 875 -33.44 -16.18 -47.11
CA ASN A 875 -34.04 -15.60 -48.30
C ASN A 875 -34.61 -14.17 -48.11
N SER A 876 -34.42 -13.57 -46.94
CA SER A 876 -34.78 -12.20 -46.65
C SER A 876 -33.86 -11.55 -45.61
N SER A 877 -33.73 -10.24 -45.66
CA SER A 877 -32.98 -9.45 -44.68
C SER A 877 -33.55 -9.62 -43.28
N THR A 878 -34.86 -9.68 -43.13
CA THR A 878 -35.54 -9.87 -41.82
C THR A 878 -35.18 -11.23 -41.22
N ALA A 879 -35.07 -12.28 -42.02
CA ALA A 879 -34.64 -13.60 -41.53
C ALA A 879 -33.16 -13.60 -41.11
N LEU A 880 -32.32 -12.93 -41.88
CA LEU A 880 -30.91 -12.68 -41.49
C LEU A 880 -30.82 -11.90 -40.17
N GLU A 881 -31.54 -10.78 -40.04
CA GLU A 881 -31.55 -9.97 -38.81
C GLU A 881 -31.97 -10.79 -37.60
N ALA A 882 -33.02 -11.61 -37.73
CA ALA A 882 -33.45 -12.48 -36.64
C ALA A 882 -32.36 -13.49 -36.25
N ALA A 883 -31.65 -14.06 -37.22
CA ALA A 883 -30.57 -15.02 -36.98
C ALA A 883 -29.35 -14.34 -36.31
N VAL A 884 -28.96 -13.16 -36.79
CA VAL A 884 -27.85 -12.41 -36.20
C VAL A 884 -28.18 -11.97 -34.78
N ASN A 885 -29.42 -11.54 -34.52
CA ASN A 885 -29.88 -11.12 -33.19
C ASN A 885 -30.03 -12.31 -32.21
N ALA A 886 -30.08 -13.54 -32.69
CA ALA A 886 -30.05 -14.75 -31.87
C ALA A 886 -28.62 -15.17 -31.44
N ILE A 887 -27.58 -14.55 -31.99
CA ILE A 887 -26.20 -14.82 -31.59
C ILE A 887 -25.94 -14.21 -30.20
N THR A 888 -25.49 -15.04 -29.26
CA THR A 888 -25.22 -14.65 -27.88
C THR A 888 -23.71 -14.47 -27.57
N THR A 889 -22.85 -14.76 -28.52
CA THR A 889 -21.40 -14.70 -28.37
C THR A 889 -20.85 -13.43 -29.03
N PRO A 890 -20.18 -12.52 -28.27
CA PRO A 890 -19.49 -11.38 -28.91
C PRO A 890 -18.41 -11.86 -29.90
N GLY A 891 -18.29 -11.15 -31.03
CA GLY A 891 -17.28 -11.52 -32.02
C GLY A 891 -17.46 -10.78 -33.34
N THR A 892 -16.57 -11.11 -34.31
CA THR A 892 -16.65 -10.59 -35.67
C THR A 892 -17.28 -11.67 -36.57
N TYR A 893 -18.33 -11.28 -37.27
CA TYR A 893 -19.10 -12.16 -38.15
C TYR A 893 -19.10 -11.60 -39.60
N VAL A 894 -19.13 -12.46 -40.59
CA VAL A 894 -19.15 -12.05 -41.99
C VAL A 894 -20.49 -12.44 -42.61
N ILE A 895 -21.23 -11.44 -43.10
CA ILE A 895 -22.46 -11.60 -43.81
C ILE A 895 -22.11 -11.62 -45.31
N THR A 896 -22.66 -12.58 -46.04
CA THR A 896 -22.49 -12.74 -47.50
C THR A 896 -23.82 -12.55 -48.19
N TYR A 897 -23.88 -11.62 -49.16
CA TYR A 897 -25.01 -11.37 -50.03
C TYR A 897 -24.74 -12.00 -51.38
N LYS A 898 -25.51 -12.99 -51.79
CA LYS A 898 -25.50 -13.57 -53.16
C LYS A 898 -26.67 -13.00 -53.91
N VAL A 899 -26.40 -12.27 -54.95
CA VAL A 899 -27.40 -11.56 -55.76
C VAL A 899 -27.44 -12.21 -57.14
N SER A 900 -28.64 -12.48 -57.62
CA SER A 900 -28.88 -12.83 -59.02
C SER A 900 -30.00 -11.97 -59.61
N TYR A 901 -29.80 -11.54 -60.84
CA TYR A 901 -30.76 -10.80 -61.62
C TYR A 901 -30.63 -11.27 -63.09
N ASP A 902 -31.67 -11.77 -63.64
CA ASP A 902 -31.67 -12.50 -64.93
C ASP A 902 -30.62 -13.65 -64.95
N ASP A 903 -29.69 -13.67 -65.88
CA ASP A 903 -28.60 -14.67 -66.00
C ASP A 903 -27.33 -14.22 -65.27
N LYS A 904 -27.34 -13.07 -64.66
CA LYS A 904 -26.18 -12.47 -63.90
C LYS A 904 -26.21 -12.78 -62.47
N ALA A 905 -25.02 -13.01 -61.88
CA ALA A 905 -24.87 -13.20 -60.42
C ALA A 905 -23.63 -12.47 -59.86
N SER A 906 -23.77 -11.96 -58.66
CA SER A 906 -22.68 -11.27 -57.90
C SER A 906 -22.72 -11.65 -56.45
N THR A 907 -21.56 -11.60 -55.76
CA THR A 907 -21.44 -11.88 -54.34
C THR A 907 -20.73 -10.71 -53.64
N LYS A 908 -21.32 -10.21 -52.54
CA LYS A 908 -20.70 -9.19 -51.68
C LYS A 908 -20.67 -9.65 -50.26
N THR A 909 -19.69 -9.18 -49.47
CA THR A 909 -19.56 -9.50 -48.06
C THR A 909 -19.50 -8.23 -47.22
N LYS A 910 -20.00 -8.34 -46.01
CA LYS A 910 -19.95 -7.30 -44.98
C LYS A 910 -19.51 -7.92 -43.65
N SER A 911 -18.49 -7.35 -43.03
CA SER A 911 -18.10 -7.75 -41.68
C SER A 911 -18.87 -6.92 -40.62
N ILE A 912 -19.38 -7.58 -39.61
CA ILE A 912 -20.05 -6.95 -38.46
C ILE A 912 -19.38 -7.40 -37.16
N ILE A 913 -19.38 -6.56 -36.15
CA ILE A 913 -18.89 -6.84 -34.80
C ILE A 913 -20.07 -6.80 -33.87
N LEU A 914 -20.33 -7.88 -33.16
CA LEU A 914 -21.31 -7.96 -32.08
C LEU A 914 -20.55 -7.81 -30.72
N GLU A 915 -20.93 -6.82 -29.88
CA GLU A 915 -20.28 -6.49 -28.61
C GLU A 915 -21.22 -6.68 -27.42
#